data_673c3c94cc11bc5ea84d7ed87042529f
#
_entry.id   673c3c94cc11bc5ea84d7ed87042529f
#
_cell.length_a   1.000
_cell.length_b   1.000
_cell.length_c   1.000
_cell.angle_alpha   90.00
_cell.angle_beta   90.00
_cell.angle_gamma   90.00
#
_symmetry.space_group_name_H-M   'P 1'
#
loop_
_entity.id
_entity.type
_entity.pdbx_description
1 polymer ?
#
loop_
_entity_poly.entity_id
_entity_poly.type
_entity_poly.pdbx_seq_one_letter_code
_entity_poly.pdbx_strand_id
1 'polypeptide(L)'
;MTATTDGSAESAGAGSESTPGAPPPGPAGAAAPRTEYGLPGPPDPAAQAGPPPSVPVALSERIAAPPDPGRRTGPPAAYRPPGKPGAGRTATAADLPRPPDGAPREVYEATARATLHLLDRQDPAGWWKGDLETNVTMDAEDLLLRQFLGIRDEATTYAAALFIRGEQREDGTWATFHGGPPELSATIEAYVALRLAGDPPDAPHMSRASAWIRAGGGLAAARVFTRIWLALFGWWSWDHLPELPPELVFLPPWVPLNIYDFGCWARQTIVPLTVVSALRPVRPAPFALDELHTDARTPYPATPMAPLTTWDGAFQRMDRALHVYRRFAPRRLRKAAMDTAARWIVERQENDGCWGGIQPPAVYSVIALHLLGYDLGHPVMRAGLESLDRFAVRREDGARMIEACQSPVWDTCLAAIALADAGVRPDHPALVKAADWMLGEEITRTGDWAVRRPGLAPGGWAFEFHNDTYPDIDDTAEVVLALRRIRHPDPVRLDAAIARGVSWNLGMQSKDGAWGAFDADNTSPFPNRLPFCDFGEVIDPPSADVTAHVVEMLAFEGRAGDARTRRGITWLLDAQEPDGSWFGRWGTNYVYGTGSVVPALTAAGIPPGHPAVRRAVRWLESVQNEDGGWGEDQRSYKDRSWAGKGASTASQTAWALMALLAAGERDGKAVERGIAHLVGTQREDGSWDEPYFTGTGFPWDFSINYHLYRQVFPLTALGRYLYGEPSAPAGSAPGGP
;
A
#
# COMPACT_ATOMS: atom_id res chain seq x y z
N MET A 1 13.84 -8.61 -71.31
CA MET A 1 15.10 -9.23 -71.81
C MET A 1 15.78 -9.73 -70.55
N THR A 2 15.56 -10.97 -70.21
CA THR A 2 16.52 -12.08 -70.26
C THR A 2 17.59 -11.94 -69.16
N ALA A 3 17.83 -12.79 -68.24
CA ALA A 3 17.56 -14.20 -67.97
C ALA A 3 18.59 -14.62 -66.90
N THR A 4 18.13 -15.37 -65.90
CA THR A 4 18.70 -16.65 -65.43
C THR A 4 20.21 -16.70 -65.14
N THR A 5 20.69 -17.22 -64.00
CA THR A 5 20.67 -18.64 -63.53
C THR A 5 21.39 -18.73 -62.17
N ASP A 6 20.79 -19.46 -61.26
CA ASP A 6 21.24 -20.67 -60.57
C ASP A 6 22.66 -20.78 -59.99
N GLY A 7 22.76 -21.27 -58.75
CA GLY A 7 23.98 -21.81 -58.15
C GLY A 7 23.94 -21.98 -56.66
N SER A 8 23.46 -23.14 -56.22
CA SER A 8 23.52 -23.70 -54.86
C SER A 8 24.92 -23.78 -54.27
N ALA A 9 25.07 -23.56 -52.96
CA ALA A 9 25.90 -24.40 -52.06
C ALA A 9 25.68 -24.05 -50.58
N GLU A 10 25.48 -25.07 -49.79
CA GLU A 10 25.41 -25.14 -48.35
C GLU A 10 26.66 -24.60 -47.65
N SER A 11 26.49 -23.88 -46.54
CA SER A 11 27.35 -24.09 -45.38
C SER A 11 26.69 -23.56 -44.11
N ALA A 12 26.69 -24.38 -43.09
CA ALA A 12 26.19 -24.12 -41.75
C ALA A 12 26.95 -22.97 -41.08
N GLY A 13 26.23 -22.06 -40.47
CA GLY A 13 26.76 -21.03 -39.60
C GLY A 13 25.82 -20.81 -38.41
N ALA A 14 26.33 -21.08 -37.23
CA ALA A 14 25.65 -21.03 -35.94
C ALA A 14 24.91 -19.72 -35.73
N GLY A 15 23.62 -19.80 -35.48
CA GLY A 15 22.81 -18.68 -35.00
C GLY A 15 23.15 -18.39 -33.55
N SER A 16 23.66 -17.18 -33.32
CA SER A 16 23.71 -16.60 -31.99
C SER A 16 22.27 -16.17 -31.66
N GLU A 17 21.65 -16.86 -30.71
CA GLU A 17 20.45 -16.36 -30.06
C GLU A 17 20.78 -15.07 -29.33
N SER A 18 20.32 -13.97 -29.84
CA SER A 18 20.26 -12.71 -29.14
C SER A 18 19.16 -12.81 -28.08
N THR A 19 19.54 -12.94 -26.84
CA THR A 19 18.68 -12.69 -25.67
C THR A 19 18.00 -11.34 -25.83
N PRO A 20 16.68 -11.23 -25.60
CA PRO A 20 16.00 -9.94 -25.54
C PRO A 20 16.61 -9.11 -24.43
N GLY A 21 17.07 -7.91 -24.75
CA GLY A 21 17.60 -6.97 -23.77
C GLY A 21 16.56 -6.67 -22.69
N ALA A 22 17.00 -6.66 -21.46
CA ALA A 22 16.21 -6.22 -20.32
C ALA A 22 15.69 -4.79 -20.56
N PRO A 23 14.46 -4.48 -20.16
CA PRO A 23 13.93 -3.13 -20.27
C PRO A 23 14.78 -2.17 -19.43
N PRO A 24 14.87 -0.89 -19.82
CA PRO A 24 15.57 0.12 -19.03
C PRO A 24 14.92 0.23 -17.66
N PRO A 25 15.70 0.45 -16.59
CA PRO A 25 15.16 0.60 -15.26
C PRO A 25 14.20 1.80 -15.22
N GLY A 26 13.00 1.55 -14.77
CA GLY A 26 12.10 2.62 -14.36
C GLY A 26 12.78 3.49 -13.30
N PRO A 27 12.32 4.71 -13.04
CA PRO A 27 12.99 5.58 -12.10
C PRO A 27 13.06 4.88 -10.73
N ALA A 28 14.27 4.46 -10.36
CA ALA A 28 14.69 3.90 -9.10
C ALA A 28 13.80 2.77 -8.51
N GLY A 29 13.93 1.58 -9.01
CA GLY A 29 13.27 0.41 -8.41
C GLY A 29 13.60 -0.87 -9.15
N ALA A 30 14.88 -1.25 -9.22
CA ALA A 30 15.19 -2.60 -9.64
C ALA A 30 14.86 -3.56 -8.51
N ALA A 31 13.92 -4.49 -8.74
CA ALA A 31 13.70 -5.60 -7.82
C ALA A 31 15.05 -6.28 -7.53
N ALA A 32 15.40 -6.38 -6.26
CA ALA A 32 16.55 -7.16 -5.86
C ALA A 32 16.30 -8.62 -6.26
N PRO A 33 17.26 -9.30 -6.87
CA PRO A 33 17.16 -10.73 -7.08
C PRO A 33 17.01 -11.41 -5.71
N ARG A 34 16.10 -12.37 -5.59
CA ARG A 34 15.95 -13.18 -4.39
C ARG A 34 17.29 -13.87 -4.09
N THR A 35 17.86 -13.54 -2.94
CA THR A 35 19.09 -14.20 -2.47
C THR A 35 18.71 -15.24 -1.45
N GLU A 36 18.93 -16.51 -1.80
CA GLU A 36 18.86 -17.63 -0.87
C GLU A 36 20.19 -17.76 -0.13
N TYR A 37 20.15 -17.87 1.20
CA TYR A 37 21.34 -18.02 2.04
C TYR A 37 21.52 -19.44 2.51
N GLY A 38 22.61 -20.08 2.08
CA GLY A 38 23.11 -21.31 2.67
C GLY A 38 24.03 -21.01 3.85
N LEU A 39 23.67 -21.48 5.05
CA LEU A 39 24.52 -21.45 6.22
C LEU A 39 25.08 -22.86 6.51
N PRO A 40 26.26 -23.01 7.14
CA PRO A 40 26.76 -24.31 7.53
C PRO A 40 25.79 -25.03 8.46
N GLY A 41 25.65 -26.34 8.32
CA GLY A 41 24.64 -27.20 8.94
C GLY A 41 24.39 -26.95 10.43
N PRO A 42 23.18 -27.25 10.93
CA PRO A 42 22.78 -26.89 12.28
C PRO A 42 23.60 -27.64 13.33
N PRO A 43 23.92 -26.98 14.46
CA PRO A 43 24.31 -27.72 15.65
C PRO A 43 23.10 -28.53 16.15
N ASP A 44 23.40 -29.66 16.84
CA ASP A 44 22.46 -30.64 17.36
C ASP A 44 21.20 -29.98 18.01
N PRO A 45 19.98 -30.28 17.54
CA PRO A 45 18.75 -29.68 18.06
C PRO A 45 18.51 -29.95 19.55
N ALA A 46 19.15 -30.97 20.13
CA ALA A 46 19.08 -31.28 21.56
C ALA A 46 19.82 -30.27 22.46
N ALA A 47 20.71 -29.45 21.92
CA ALA A 47 21.54 -28.51 22.69
C ALA A 47 20.91 -27.12 22.90
N GLN A 48 19.75 -26.82 22.32
CA GLN A 48 19.14 -25.47 22.33
C GLN A 48 17.81 -25.34 23.09
N ALA A 49 17.34 -26.36 23.77
CA ALA A 49 16.10 -26.33 24.57
C ALA A 49 16.28 -25.74 25.96
N GLY A 50 17.00 -24.64 26.11
CA GLY A 50 16.90 -23.79 27.30
C GLY A 50 15.78 -22.77 27.13
N PRO A 51 14.98 -22.45 28.18
CA PRO A 51 14.01 -21.37 28.09
C PRO A 51 14.75 -20.08 27.67
N PRO A 52 14.13 -19.24 26.85
CA PRO A 52 14.71 -17.95 26.50
C PRO A 52 15.05 -17.20 27.80
N PRO A 53 16.17 -16.47 27.86
CA PRO A 53 16.53 -15.73 29.07
C PRO A 53 15.35 -14.86 29.43
N SER A 54 14.76 -15.14 30.62
CA SER A 54 13.68 -14.32 31.16
C SER A 54 14.17 -12.88 31.29
N VAL A 55 13.64 -12.00 30.46
CA VAL A 55 13.83 -10.57 30.64
C VAL A 55 13.06 -10.20 31.91
N PRO A 56 13.67 -9.52 32.90
CA PRO A 56 12.99 -9.25 34.14
C PRO A 56 11.69 -8.48 33.89
N VAL A 57 10.60 -8.89 34.53
CA VAL A 57 9.28 -8.25 34.58
C VAL A 57 9.34 -6.73 34.89
N ALA A 58 10.43 -6.29 35.49
CA ALA A 58 10.71 -4.90 35.80
C ALA A 58 10.80 -3.92 34.58
N LEU A 59 10.81 -4.39 33.34
CA LEU A 59 10.89 -3.50 32.17
C LEU A 59 9.52 -2.96 31.78
N SER A 60 8.50 -3.81 31.76
CA SER A 60 7.12 -3.42 31.45
C SER A 60 6.54 -2.42 32.45
N GLU A 61 6.90 -2.55 33.74
CA GLU A 61 6.48 -1.62 34.80
C GLU A 61 7.19 -0.25 34.71
N ARG A 62 8.37 -0.19 34.10
CA ARG A 62 9.18 1.04 33.98
C ARG A 62 8.88 1.87 32.75
N ILE A 63 8.24 1.28 31.75
CA ILE A 63 7.86 1.93 30.50
C ILE A 63 6.33 2.01 30.47
N ALA A 64 5.76 2.75 31.41
CA ALA A 64 4.41 3.28 31.22
C ALA A 64 4.49 4.26 30.05
N ALA A 65 3.54 4.21 29.13
CA ALA A 65 3.45 5.21 28.09
C ALA A 65 3.45 6.59 28.76
N PRO A 66 4.42 7.47 28.50
CA PRO A 66 4.35 8.83 29.03
C PRO A 66 3.04 9.45 28.56
N PRO A 67 2.35 10.25 29.39
CA PRO A 67 1.23 11.03 28.90
C PRO A 67 1.78 11.91 27.76
N ASP A 68 1.34 11.67 26.54
CA ASP A 68 1.74 12.45 25.39
C ASP A 68 1.03 13.83 25.49
N PRO A 69 1.75 14.92 25.72
CA PRO A 69 1.12 16.23 25.83
C PRO A 69 0.51 16.75 24.52
N GLY A 70 0.66 16.04 23.43
CA GLY A 70 0.12 16.38 22.11
C GLY A 70 -0.92 15.40 21.58
N ARG A 71 -1.22 14.28 22.28
CA ARG A 71 -2.27 13.36 21.86
C ARG A 71 -3.65 14.03 21.91
N ARG A 72 -4.47 13.80 20.89
CA ARG A 72 -5.88 14.20 20.91
C ARG A 72 -6.54 13.63 22.16
N THR A 73 -7.02 14.51 23.05
CA THR A 73 -7.65 14.14 24.33
C THR A 73 -9.15 13.87 24.15
N GLY A 74 -9.53 12.95 23.29
CA GLY A 74 -10.91 12.47 23.17
C GLY A 74 -10.90 10.95 23.13
N PRO A 75 -11.93 10.25 23.64
CA PRO A 75 -12.08 8.86 23.29
C PRO A 75 -12.09 8.79 21.75
N PRO A 76 -11.37 7.82 21.13
CA PRO A 76 -11.50 7.60 19.71
C PRO A 76 -12.97 7.50 19.38
N ALA A 77 -13.43 8.21 18.37
CA ALA A 77 -14.80 8.03 17.88
C ALA A 77 -14.96 6.52 17.69
N ALA A 78 -15.86 5.92 18.46
CA ALA A 78 -15.99 4.47 18.52
C ALA A 78 -16.18 3.99 17.08
N TYR A 79 -15.16 3.33 16.51
CA TYR A 79 -15.28 2.68 15.22
C TYR A 79 -16.50 1.76 15.30
N ARG A 80 -17.50 2.08 14.55
CA ARG A 80 -18.53 1.12 14.18
C ARG A 80 -18.05 0.53 12.85
N PRO A 81 -17.87 -0.80 12.77
CA PRO A 81 -17.68 -1.41 11.45
C PRO A 81 -18.76 -0.86 10.54
N PRO A 82 -18.49 -0.67 9.23
CA PRO A 82 -19.48 -0.24 8.29
C PRO A 82 -20.69 -1.17 8.45
N GLY A 83 -21.57 -0.80 9.33
CA GLY A 83 -22.85 -1.44 9.54
C GLY A 83 -23.67 -1.16 8.30
N LYS A 84 -24.66 -2.03 7.99
CA LYS A 84 -25.75 -1.67 7.10
C LYS A 84 -26.05 -0.18 7.27
N PRO A 85 -26.19 0.60 6.16
CA PRO A 85 -26.31 2.04 6.20
C PRO A 85 -27.10 2.48 7.43
N GLY A 86 -26.43 3.18 8.35
CA GLY A 86 -27.06 3.64 9.57
C GLY A 86 -28.28 4.46 9.17
N ALA A 87 -29.31 4.55 10.02
CA ALA A 87 -30.50 5.37 9.79
C ALA A 87 -30.17 6.88 9.75
N GLY A 88 -29.19 7.25 8.89
CA GLY A 88 -28.97 8.59 8.41
C GLY A 88 -30.10 8.97 7.43
N ARG A 89 -30.23 10.21 7.15
CA ARG A 89 -31.15 10.71 6.13
C ARG A 89 -30.86 9.98 4.82
N THR A 90 -31.81 9.20 4.31
CA THR A 90 -31.72 8.62 2.98
C THR A 90 -31.59 9.73 1.96
N ALA A 91 -30.58 9.66 1.08
CA ALA A 91 -30.38 10.61 0.01
C ALA A 91 -31.60 10.57 -0.95
N THR A 92 -32.01 11.73 -1.46
CA THR A 92 -33.21 11.88 -2.27
C THR A 92 -32.92 12.66 -3.54
N ALA A 93 -33.87 12.64 -4.47
CA ALA A 93 -33.74 13.43 -5.70
C ALA A 93 -33.56 14.94 -5.44
N ALA A 94 -33.88 15.45 -4.24
CA ALA A 94 -33.64 16.84 -3.86
C ALA A 94 -32.16 17.17 -3.61
N ASP A 95 -31.33 16.14 -3.39
CA ASP A 95 -29.90 16.25 -3.18
C ASP A 95 -29.10 16.27 -4.51
N LEU A 96 -29.80 15.95 -5.63
CA LEU A 96 -29.17 15.88 -6.94
C LEU A 96 -29.00 17.25 -7.59
N PRO A 97 -27.92 17.50 -8.30
CA PRO A 97 -27.74 18.67 -9.13
C PRO A 97 -28.70 18.65 -10.31
N ARG A 98 -28.99 19.83 -10.89
CA ARG A 98 -29.73 19.90 -12.15
C ARG A 98 -28.87 19.45 -13.31
N PRO A 99 -29.44 18.70 -14.30
CA PRO A 99 -28.69 18.36 -15.49
C PRO A 99 -28.27 19.64 -16.22
N PRO A 100 -27.04 19.69 -16.75
CA PRO A 100 -26.62 20.76 -17.65
C PRO A 100 -27.47 20.76 -18.93
N ASP A 101 -27.64 21.94 -19.55
CA ASP A 101 -28.35 22.05 -20.81
C ASP A 101 -27.70 21.20 -21.90
N GLY A 102 -28.49 20.33 -22.56
CA GLY A 102 -27.97 19.41 -23.58
C GLY A 102 -27.22 18.17 -23.05
N ALA A 103 -27.21 17.94 -21.75
CA ALA A 103 -26.56 16.73 -21.17
C ALA A 103 -27.21 15.44 -21.70
N PRO A 104 -26.44 14.41 -22.08
CA PRO A 104 -26.97 13.10 -22.43
C PRO A 104 -27.75 12.51 -21.24
N ARG A 105 -29.02 12.16 -21.48
CA ARG A 105 -29.91 11.71 -20.41
C ARG A 105 -29.38 10.50 -19.64
N GLU A 106 -28.83 9.50 -20.36
CA GLU A 106 -28.33 8.26 -19.77
C GLU A 106 -27.13 8.52 -18.86
N VAL A 107 -26.24 9.42 -19.25
CA VAL A 107 -25.07 9.82 -18.45
C VAL A 107 -25.50 10.53 -17.17
N TYR A 108 -26.45 11.47 -17.29
CA TYR A 108 -27.00 12.15 -16.10
C TYR A 108 -27.69 11.17 -15.14
N GLU A 109 -28.51 10.25 -15.65
CA GLU A 109 -29.19 9.26 -14.83
C GLU A 109 -28.19 8.33 -14.12
N ALA A 110 -27.10 7.92 -14.80
CA ALA A 110 -26.03 7.14 -14.19
C ALA A 110 -25.29 7.93 -13.09
N THR A 111 -24.94 9.19 -13.37
CA THR A 111 -24.30 10.09 -12.40
C THR A 111 -25.22 10.29 -11.18
N ALA A 112 -26.50 10.49 -11.39
CA ALA A 112 -27.48 10.67 -10.33
C ALA A 112 -27.59 9.43 -9.42
N ARG A 113 -27.66 8.22 -10.00
CA ARG A 113 -27.67 6.97 -9.20
C ARG A 113 -26.40 6.82 -8.38
N ALA A 114 -25.22 7.04 -8.99
CA ALA A 114 -23.94 6.95 -8.28
C ALA A 114 -23.81 7.99 -7.16
N THR A 115 -24.31 9.23 -7.40
CA THR A 115 -24.35 10.29 -6.38
C THR A 115 -25.18 9.86 -5.17
N LEU A 116 -26.41 9.36 -5.40
CA LEU A 116 -27.26 8.88 -4.31
C LEU A 116 -26.64 7.70 -3.56
N HIS A 117 -26.10 6.73 -4.30
CA HIS A 117 -25.42 5.59 -3.71
C HIS A 117 -24.26 6.02 -2.79
N LEU A 118 -23.42 6.97 -3.23
CA LEU A 118 -22.28 7.45 -2.45
C LEU A 118 -22.74 8.25 -1.22
N LEU A 119 -23.75 9.12 -1.36
CA LEU A 119 -24.33 9.88 -0.24
C LEU A 119 -24.92 8.97 0.85
N ASP A 120 -25.60 7.88 0.46
CA ASP A 120 -26.18 6.91 1.40
C ASP A 120 -25.14 6.10 2.17
N ARG A 121 -23.90 6.04 1.68
CA ARG A 121 -22.77 5.32 2.32
C ARG A 121 -22.00 6.16 3.32
N GLN A 122 -22.30 7.47 3.47
CA GLN A 122 -21.60 8.30 4.45
C GLN A 122 -21.84 7.82 5.88
N ASP A 123 -20.76 7.62 6.65
CA ASP A 123 -20.88 7.35 8.07
C ASP A 123 -21.52 8.55 8.81
N PRO A 124 -22.32 8.32 9.85
CA PRO A 124 -22.88 9.39 10.68
C PRO A 124 -21.83 10.37 11.23
N ALA A 125 -20.58 9.97 11.40
CA ALA A 125 -19.49 10.86 11.80
C ALA A 125 -18.98 11.78 10.67
N GLY A 126 -19.31 11.48 9.40
CA GLY A 126 -18.98 12.34 8.26
C GLY A 126 -18.00 11.75 7.25
N TRP A 127 -17.35 10.65 7.56
CA TRP A 127 -16.39 10.01 6.68
C TRP A 127 -17.01 8.95 5.76
N TRP A 128 -16.25 8.53 4.74
CA TRP A 128 -16.47 7.33 3.94
C TRP A 128 -15.30 6.39 4.11
N LYS A 129 -15.56 5.09 4.03
CA LYS A 129 -14.55 4.05 3.99
C LYS A 129 -15.05 2.87 3.15
N GLY A 130 -14.24 2.45 2.18
CA GLY A 130 -14.35 1.15 1.52
C GLY A 130 -13.55 0.08 2.25
N ASP A 131 -13.80 -1.18 1.92
CA ASP A 131 -12.93 -2.27 2.37
C ASP A 131 -11.67 -2.29 1.52
N LEU A 132 -10.52 -2.57 2.15
CA LEU A 132 -9.22 -2.73 1.51
C LEU A 132 -8.88 -4.22 1.45
N GLU A 133 -9.44 -4.90 0.44
CA GLU A 133 -9.24 -6.33 0.26
C GLU A 133 -7.82 -6.63 -0.22
N THR A 134 -7.18 -7.58 0.46
CA THR A 134 -5.83 -8.03 0.15
C THR A 134 -5.81 -9.55 -0.05
N ASN A 135 -4.62 -10.14 -0.13
CA ASN A 135 -4.49 -11.58 -0.22
C ASN A 135 -4.55 -12.26 1.16
N VAL A 136 -4.71 -13.56 1.17
CA VAL A 136 -4.94 -14.40 2.37
C VAL A 136 -3.80 -14.41 3.40
N THR A 137 -2.64 -13.82 3.10
CA THR A 137 -1.53 -13.80 4.07
C THR A 137 -1.88 -13.02 5.32
N MET A 138 -2.69 -11.95 5.19
CA MET A 138 -3.14 -11.16 6.35
C MET A 138 -3.97 -12.01 7.31
N ASP A 139 -4.87 -12.84 6.78
CA ASP A 139 -5.70 -13.75 7.57
C ASP A 139 -4.87 -14.89 8.18
N ALA A 140 -3.93 -15.43 7.43
CA ALA A 140 -3.03 -16.49 7.90
C ALA A 140 -2.12 -15.98 9.02
N GLU A 141 -1.54 -14.80 8.87
CA GLU A 141 -0.67 -14.17 9.87
C GLU A 141 -1.44 -13.79 11.14
N ASP A 142 -2.70 -13.33 11.04
CA ASP A 142 -3.56 -13.08 12.21
C ASP A 142 -3.81 -14.37 13.00
N LEU A 143 -4.10 -15.49 12.33
CA LEU A 143 -4.27 -16.79 13.01
C LEU A 143 -2.96 -17.28 13.63
N LEU A 144 -1.83 -17.09 12.96
CA LEU A 144 -0.51 -17.43 13.50
C LEU A 144 -0.14 -16.57 14.71
N LEU A 145 -0.43 -15.26 14.69
CA LEU A 145 -0.26 -14.37 15.83
C LEU A 145 -1.07 -14.84 17.02
N ARG A 146 -2.38 -15.11 16.82
CA ARG A 146 -3.27 -15.58 17.90
C ARG A 146 -2.82 -16.93 18.46
N GLN A 147 -2.34 -17.84 17.60
CA GLN A 147 -1.73 -19.11 18.02
C GLN A 147 -0.45 -18.87 18.82
N PHE A 148 0.42 -17.97 18.40
CA PHE A 148 1.66 -17.63 19.09
C PHE A 148 1.42 -17.07 20.50
N LEU A 149 0.40 -16.23 20.65
CA LEU A 149 0.01 -15.61 21.91
C LEU A 149 -0.85 -16.52 22.79
N GLY A 150 -1.36 -17.64 22.25
CA GLY A 150 -2.25 -18.56 22.98
C GLY A 150 -3.68 -18.05 23.16
N ILE A 151 -4.14 -17.15 22.29
CA ILE A 151 -5.48 -16.54 22.31
C ILE A 151 -6.34 -16.90 21.11
N ARG A 152 -5.92 -17.86 20.29
CA ARG A 152 -6.69 -18.31 19.13
C ARG A 152 -7.97 -19.03 19.59
N ASP A 153 -9.10 -18.62 19.07
CA ASP A 153 -10.41 -19.24 19.30
C ASP A 153 -10.94 -19.94 18.05
N GLU A 154 -11.89 -20.87 18.25
CA GLU A 154 -12.44 -21.68 17.15
C GLU A 154 -13.32 -20.87 16.22
N ALA A 155 -14.11 -19.90 16.70
CA ALA A 155 -15.04 -19.13 15.88
C ALA A 155 -14.29 -18.21 14.92
N THR A 156 -13.29 -17.49 15.41
CA THR A 156 -12.41 -16.64 14.58
C THR A 156 -11.64 -17.50 13.58
N THR A 157 -11.10 -18.65 14.03
CA THR A 157 -10.38 -19.58 13.16
C THR A 157 -11.24 -20.11 12.02
N TYR A 158 -12.48 -20.52 12.34
CA TYR A 158 -13.42 -21.01 11.33
C TYR A 158 -13.79 -19.95 10.31
N ALA A 159 -14.10 -18.73 10.74
CA ALA A 159 -14.47 -17.62 9.86
C ALA A 159 -13.32 -17.19 8.94
N ALA A 160 -12.08 -17.14 9.42
CA ALA A 160 -10.90 -16.87 8.60
C ALA A 160 -10.64 -18.04 7.61
N ALA A 161 -10.80 -19.29 8.04
CA ALA A 161 -10.65 -20.43 7.17
C ALA A 161 -11.71 -20.50 6.05
N LEU A 162 -12.92 -19.98 6.27
CA LEU A 162 -13.91 -19.81 5.20
C LEU A 162 -13.40 -18.88 4.10
N PHE A 163 -12.86 -17.72 4.47
CA PHE A 163 -12.27 -16.78 3.52
C PHE A 163 -11.09 -17.42 2.79
N ILE A 164 -10.10 -17.97 3.52
CA ILE A 164 -8.92 -18.58 2.92
C ILE A 164 -9.27 -19.70 1.94
N ARG A 165 -10.25 -20.56 2.25
CA ARG A 165 -10.72 -21.62 1.33
C ARG A 165 -11.43 -21.04 0.10
N GLY A 166 -12.20 -19.95 0.29
CA GLY A 166 -12.90 -19.28 -0.82
C GLY A 166 -11.96 -18.71 -1.87
N GLU A 167 -10.78 -18.26 -1.45
CA GLU A 167 -9.76 -17.71 -2.35
C GLU A 167 -8.82 -18.77 -2.95
N GLN A 168 -9.02 -20.07 -2.63
CA GLN A 168 -8.19 -21.13 -3.19
C GLN A 168 -8.49 -21.37 -4.66
N ARG A 169 -7.46 -21.37 -5.49
CA ARG A 169 -7.53 -21.64 -6.91
C ARG A 169 -7.78 -23.14 -7.20
N GLU A 170 -8.23 -23.45 -8.40
CA GLU A 170 -8.47 -24.83 -8.82
C GLU A 170 -7.22 -25.72 -8.74
N ASP A 171 -6.03 -25.14 -8.98
CA ASP A 171 -4.75 -25.83 -8.86
C ASP A 171 -4.29 -26.06 -7.41
N GLY A 172 -5.07 -25.59 -6.44
CA GLY A 172 -4.78 -25.72 -5.01
C GLY A 172 -3.91 -24.61 -4.44
N THR A 173 -3.57 -23.60 -5.23
CA THR A 173 -2.70 -22.48 -4.83
C THR A 173 -3.49 -21.22 -4.44
N TRP A 174 -2.78 -20.20 -3.97
CA TRP A 174 -3.29 -18.85 -3.78
C TRP A 174 -2.43 -17.84 -4.54
N ALA A 175 -3.07 -16.78 -4.99
CA ALA A 175 -2.44 -15.63 -5.63
C ALA A 175 -2.40 -14.43 -4.68
N THR A 176 -1.65 -13.38 -5.05
CA THR A 176 -1.61 -12.12 -4.30
C THR A 176 -2.66 -11.10 -4.78
N PHE A 177 -3.39 -11.39 -5.85
CA PHE A 177 -4.50 -10.59 -6.36
C PHE A 177 -5.41 -11.44 -7.25
N HIS A 178 -6.64 -11.00 -7.45
CA HIS A 178 -7.63 -11.70 -8.26
C HIS A 178 -7.15 -11.93 -9.70
N GLY A 179 -7.19 -13.15 -10.17
CA GLY A 179 -6.71 -13.55 -11.52
C GLY A 179 -5.18 -13.57 -11.64
N GLY A 180 -4.45 -13.31 -10.57
CA GLY A 180 -2.99 -13.34 -10.54
C GLY A 180 -2.38 -14.73 -10.67
N PRO A 181 -1.06 -14.82 -10.91
CA PRO A 181 -0.35 -16.11 -10.89
C PRO A 181 -0.29 -16.69 -9.48
N PRO A 182 -0.12 -18.03 -9.35
CA PRO A 182 0.10 -18.66 -8.06
C PRO A 182 1.37 -18.10 -7.39
N GLU A 183 1.29 -17.85 -6.06
CA GLU A 183 2.40 -17.32 -5.28
C GLU A 183 2.76 -18.30 -4.15
N LEU A 184 4.07 -18.59 -4.01
CA LEU A 184 4.55 -19.66 -3.13
C LEU A 184 4.34 -19.34 -1.66
N SER A 185 4.72 -18.15 -1.22
CA SER A 185 4.64 -17.76 0.18
C SER A 185 3.19 -17.63 0.66
N ALA A 186 2.32 -17.02 -0.14
CA ALA A 186 0.89 -16.96 0.13
C ALA A 186 0.27 -18.37 0.21
N THR A 187 0.70 -19.28 -0.67
CA THR A 187 0.22 -20.66 -0.67
C THR A 187 0.70 -21.42 0.59
N ILE A 188 1.94 -21.19 1.04
CA ILE A 188 2.47 -21.80 2.28
C ILE A 188 1.71 -21.27 3.50
N GLU A 189 1.52 -19.97 3.61
CA GLU A 189 0.85 -19.34 4.76
C GLU A 189 -0.62 -19.76 4.83
N ALA A 190 -1.34 -19.73 3.70
CA ALA A 190 -2.70 -20.25 3.61
C ALA A 190 -2.80 -21.74 4.00
N TYR A 191 -1.88 -22.57 3.51
CA TYR A 191 -1.79 -23.97 3.89
C TYR A 191 -1.65 -24.15 5.40
N VAL A 192 -0.71 -23.44 6.03
CA VAL A 192 -0.47 -23.50 7.47
C VAL A 192 -1.69 -23.03 8.26
N ALA A 193 -2.35 -21.95 7.81
CA ALA A 193 -3.57 -21.44 8.44
C ALA A 193 -4.72 -22.45 8.37
N LEU A 194 -4.90 -23.13 7.23
CA LEU A 194 -5.91 -24.19 7.10
C LEU A 194 -5.57 -25.42 7.96
N ARG A 195 -4.28 -25.76 8.12
CA ARG A 195 -3.84 -26.79 9.10
C ARG A 195 -4.19 -26.39 10.54
N LEU A 196 -4.06 -25.09 10.91
CA LEU A 196 -4.52 -24.58 12.20
C LEU A 196 -6.03 -24.65 12.37
N ALA A 197 -6.79 -24.53 11.27
CA ALA A 197 -8.24 -24.69 11.26
C ALA A 197 -8.70 -26.15 11.29
N GLY A 198 -7.78 -27.12 11.22
CA GLY A 198 -8.05 -28.55 11.33
C GLY A 198 -8.14 -29.28 9.99
N ASP A 199 -7.82 -28.66 8.88
CA ASP A 199 -7.81 -29.32 7.57
C ASP A 199 -6.71 -30.38 7.53
N PRO A 200 -7.04 -31.67 7.25
CA PRO A 200 -6.04 -32.72 7.23
C PRO A 200 -5.16 -32.63 5.96
N PRO A 201 -3.87 -33.00 6.03
CA PRO A 201 -2.93 -32.85 4.92
C PRO A 201 -3.28 -33.69 3.70
N ASP A 202 -4.06 -34.74 3.87
CA ASP A 202 -4.54 -35.65 2.82
C ASP A 202 -5.88 -35.21 2.20
N ALA A 203 -6.50 -34.15 2.70
CA ALA A 203 -7.67 -33.56 2.03
C ALA A 203 -7.30 -33.16 0.58
N PRO A 204 -8.19 -33.35 -0.40
CA PRO A 204 -7.86 -33.13 -1.83
C PRO A 204 -7.30 -31.73 -2.12
N HIS A 205 -7.86 -30.69 -1.51
CA HIS A 205 -7.38 -29.30 -1.69
C HIS A 205 -6.01 -29.08 -1.04
N MET A 206 -5.76 -29.67 0.13
CA MET A 206 -4.47 -29.60 0.84
C MET A 206 -3.38 -30.40 0.12
N SER A 207 -3.73 -31.59 -0.39
CA SER A 207 -2.80 -32.41 -1.17
C SER A 207 -2.35 -31.72 -2.46
N ARG A 208 -3.25 -31.01 -3.17
CA ARG A 208 -2.86 -30.21 -4.34
C ARG A 208 -1.90 -29.09 -3.95
N ALA A 209 -2.22 -28.33 -2.90
CA ALA A 209 -1.36 -27.26 -2.39
C ALA A 209 0.02 -27.77 -2.01
N SER A 210 0.11 -28.84 -1.19
CA SER A 210 1.41 -29.38 -0.75
C SER A 210 2.25 -29.94 -1.91
N ALA A 211 1.63 -30.56 -2.91
CA ALA A 211 2.32 -31.01 -4.11
C ALA A 211 2.92 -29.84 -4.90
N TRP A 212 2.14 -28.78 -5.07
CA TRP A 212 2.59 -27.58 -5.76
C TRP A 212 3.71 -26.85 -4.98
N ILE A 213 3.57 -26.71 -3.65
CA ILE A 213 4.60 -26.13 -2.79
C ILE A 213 5.94 -26.88 -2.95
N ARG A 214 5.92 -28.22 -2.90
CA ARG A 214 7.14 -29.03 -3.12
C ARG A 214 7.74 -28.81 -4.50
N ALA A 215 6.92 -28.76 -5.54
CA ALA A 215 7.37 -28.51 -6.90
C ALA A 215 8.00 -27.11 -7.05
N GLY A 216 7.52 -26.13 -6.27
CA GLY A 216 8.05 -24.75 -6.22
C GLY A 216 9.29 -24.56 -5.35
N GLY A 217 9.86 -25.64 -4.77
CA GLY A 217 11.07 -25.56 -3.93
C GLY A 217 10.79 -25.73 -2.43
N GLY A 218 9.55 -25.97 -2.02
CA GLY A 218 9.18 -26.20 -0.63
C GLY A 218 9.35 -24.95 0.25
N LEU A 219 9.44 -25.18 1.56
CA LEU A 219 9.61 -24.09 2.54
C LEU A 219 10.88 -23.25 2.34
N ALA A 220 11.91 -23.83 1.73
CA ALA A 220 13.18 -23.16 1.50
C ALA A 220 13.10 -22.02 0.48
N ALA A 221 12.15 -22.09 -0.47
CA ALA A 221 11.95 -21.08 -1.49
C ALA A 221 10.96 -19.97 -1.07
N ALA A 222 10.39 -20.03 0.14
CA ALA A 222 9.52 -19.01 0.68
C ALA A 222 10.27 -17.69 0.96
N ARG A 223 9.53 -16.56 0.95
CA ARG A 223 10.06 -15.25 1.36
C ARG A 223 10.51 -15.24 2.82
N VAL A 224 11.38 -14.31 3.18
CA VAL A 224 11.93 -14.18 4.53
C VAL A 224 10.82 -14.04 5.58
N PHE A 225 9.78 -13.26 5.32
CA PHE A 225 8.68 -13.06 6.27
C PHE A 225 7.91 -14.35 6.54
N THR A 226 7.57 -15.11 5.52
CA THR A 226 6.97 -16.44 5.68
C THR A 226 7.86 -17.37 6.50
N ARG A 227 9.18 -17.37 6.24
CA ARG A 227 10.15 -18.16 7.01
C ARG A 227 10.30 -17.69 8.46
N ILE A 228 10.10 -16.39 8.75
CA ILE A 228 10.03 -15.87 10.13
C ILE A 228 8.81 -16.48 10.85
N TRP A 229 7.63 -16.47 10.24
CA TRP A 229 6.44 -17.11 10.79
C TRP A 229 6.67 -18.60 11.06
N LEU A 230 7.27 -19.31 10.13
CA LEU A 230 7.62 -20.72 10.32
C LEU A 230 8.63 -20.91 11.47
N ALA A 231 9.59 -20.00 11.63
CA ALA A 231 10.59 -20.07 12.70
C ALA A 231 9.98 -19.82 14.08
N LEU A 232 8.94 -19.00 14.19
CA LEU A 232 8.22 -18.77 15.45
C LEU A 232 7.63 -20.07 16.05
N PHE A 233 7.38 -21.09 15.21
CA PHE A 233 6.85 -22.39 15.62
C PHE A 233 7.85 -23.55 15.44
N GLY A 234 9.09 -23.25 15.08
CA GLY A 234 10.12 -24.28 14.90
C GLY A 234 10.01 -25.09 13.61
N TRP A 235 9.13 -24.73 12.69
CA TRP A 235 9.05 -25.29 11.33
C TRP A 235 10.20 -24.83 10.42
N TRP A 236 10.88 -23.76 10.82
CA TRP A 236 12.10 -23.26 10.19
C TRP A 236 13.14 -22.89 11.24
N SER A 237 14.43 -22.95 10.90
CA SER A 237 15.48 -22.57 11.84
C SER A 237 15.82 -21.09 11.76
N TRP A 238 15.91 -20.42 12.91
CA TRP A 238 16.39 -19.04 13.01
C TRP A 238 17.81 -18.84 12.48
N ASP A 239 18.65 -19.89 12.47
CA ASP A 239 20.02 -19.80 11.93
C ASP A 239 20.05 -19.70 10.40
N HIS A 240 18.94 -19.95 9.73
CA HIS A 240 18.76 -19.83 8.28
C HIS A 240 17.92 -18.60 7.87
N LEU A 241 17.77 -17.63 8.78
CA LEU A 241 17.17 -16.33 8.51
C LEU A 241 18.25 -15.23 8.56
N PRO A 242 18.13 -14.15 7.80
CA PRO A 242 19.01 -13.00 7.90
C PRO A 242 19.01 -12.43 9.32
N GLU A 243 20.19 -12.03 9.80
CA GLU A 243 20.33 -11.46 11.15
C GLU A 243 19.97 -9.99 11.18
N LEU A 244 19.10 -9.60 12.12
CA LEU A 244 18.64 -8.23 12.28
C LEU A 244 18.96 -7.75 13.73
N PRO A 245 20.12 -7.13 13.97
CA PRO A 245 20.55 -6.77 15.32
C PRO A 245 19.78 -5.56 15.87
N PRO A 246 19.31 -5.57 17.14
CA PRO A 246 18.59 -4.45 17.74
C PRO A 246 19.46 -3.20 17.90
N GLU A 247 20.75 -3.31 17.84
CA GLU A 247 21.70 -2.18 17.88
C GLU A 247 21.55 -1.21 16.71
N LEU A 248 20.81 -1.59 15.64
CA LEU A 248 20.42 -0.68 14.54
C LEU A 248 19.72 0.58 15.03
N VAL A 249 18.97 0.51 16.15
CA VAL A 249 18.26 1.67 16.72
C VAL A 249 19.19 2.78 17.20
N PHE A 250 20.49 2.51 17.36
CA PHE A 250 21.51 3.49 17.76
C PHE A 250 22.17 4.20 16.58
N LEU A 251 21.95 3.75 15.35
CA LEU A 251 22.54 4.38 14.19
C LEU A 251 21.94 5.78 13.98
N PRO A 252 22.75 6.83 14.00
CA PRO A 252 22.27 8.18 13.79
C PRO A 252 21.84 8.36 12.32
N PRO A 253 20.95 9.34 12.01
CA PRO A 253 20.34 9.50 10.68
C PRO A 253 21.32 9.78 9.51
N TRP A 254 22.59 10.08 9.81
CA TRP A 254 23.63 10.31 8.80
C TRP A 254 24.46 9.05 8.47
N VAL A 255 24.30 7.96 9.24
CA VAL A 255 24.97 6.68 8.99
C VAL A 255 24.10 5.85 8.03
N PRO A 256 24.66 5.30 6.94
CA PRO A 256 23.89 4.43 6.05
C PRO A 256 23.27 3.24 6.78
N LEU A 257 22.10 2.81 6.34
CA LEU A 257 21.28 1.74 6.95
C LEU A 257 20.76 2.06 8.35
N ASN A 258 20.69 3.35 8.71
CA ASN A 258 19.91 3.75 9.88
C ASN A 258 18.40 3.53 9.62
N ILE A 259 17.60 3.49 10.69
CA ILE A 259 16.16 3.20 10.57
C ILE A 259 15.39 4.22 9.70
N TYR A 260 15.91 5.45 9.51
CA TYR A 260 15.31 6.49 8.68
C TYR A 260 15.71 6.43 7.20
N ASP A 261 16.53 5.45 6.80
CA ASP A 261 16.75 5.12 5.39
C ASP A 261 15.66 4.19 4.83
N PHE A 262 14.81 3.67 5.70
CA PHE A 262 13.64 2.88 5.36
C PHE A 262 12.38 3.75 5.38
N GLY A 263 11.43 3.49 4.51
CA GLY A 263 10.11 4.12 4.52
C GLY A 263 9.37 3.86 5.84
N CYS A 264 8.38 4.67 6.16
CA CYS A 264 7.72 4.66 7.47
C CYS A 264 7.13 3.27 7.83
N TRP A 265 6.46 2.59 6.89
CA TRP A 265 5.90 1.25 7.08
C TRP A 265 6.96 0.19 7.36
N ALA A 266 8.10 0.25 6.64
CA ALA A 266 9.21 -0.67 6.82
C ALA A 266 9.91 -0.41 8.16
N ARG A 267 10.15 0.84 8.52
CA ARG A 267 10.77 1.26 9.78
C ARG A 267 9.98 0.74 10.99
N GLN A 268 8.67 0.88 10.97
CA GLN A 268 7.77 0.42 12.04
C GLN A 268 7.67 -1.11 12.14
N THR A 269 8.01 -1.83 11.07
CA THR A 269 8.10 -3.29 11.05
C THR A 269 9.50 -3.77 11.49
N ILE A 270 10.54 -3.12 10.99
CA ILE A 270 11.94 -3.52 11.23
C ILE A 270 12.32 -3.38 12.70
N VAL A 271 11.96 -2.28 13.37
CA VAL A 271 12.34 -2.07 14.78
C VAL A 271 11.81 -3.18 15.68
N PRO A 272 10.51 -3.56 15.69
CA PRO A 272 10.04 -4.72 16.44
C PRO A 272 10.70 -6.03 16.01
N LEU A 273 10.91 -6.24 14.71
CA LEU A 273 11.59 -7.45 14.21
C LEU A 273 13.02 -7.59 14.74
N THR A 274 13.75 -6.49 15.00
CA THR A 274 15.08 -6.60 15.65
C THR A 274 14.99 -7.26 17.01
N VAL A 275 13.93 -7.01 17.78
CA VAL A 275 13.66 -7.66 19.06
C VAL A 275 13.37 -9.14 18.87
N VAL A 276 12.49 -9.47 17.94
CA VAL A 276 12.11 -10.86 17.63
C VAL A 276 13.33 -11.66 17.15
N SER A 277 14.13 -11.11 16.23
CA SER A 277 15.35 -11.72 15.71
C SER A 277 16.41 -11.93 16.81
N ALA A 278 16.54 -11.00 17.75
CA ALA A 278 17.48 -11.13 18.86
C ALA A 278 17.07 -12.22 19.87
N LEU A 279 15.77 -12.40 20.12
CA LEU A 279 15.22 -13.34 21.10
C LEU A 279 14.95 -14.73 20.51
N ARG A 280 14.74 -14.84 19.19
CA ARG A 280 14.50 -16.09 18.46
C ARG A 280 13.51 -17.02 19.13
N PRO A 281 12.27 -16.55 19.40
CA PRO A 281 11.29 -17.34 20.12
C PRO A 281 10.86 -18.55 19.30
N VAL A 282 10.60 -19.67 19.99
CA VAL A 282 9.99 -20.85 19.37
C VAL A 282 8.85 -21.32 20.28
N ARG A 283 7.64 -21.34 19.74
CA ARG A 283 6.48 -21.96 20.38
C ARG A 283 6.35 -23.40 19.90
N PRO A 284 5.82 -24.32 20.73
CA PRO A 284 5.56 -25.67 20.28
C PRO A 284 4.67 -25.68 19.04
N ALA A 285 5.15 -26.34 17.97
CA ALA A 285 4.38 -26.50 16.75
C ALA A 285 3.14 -27.39 17.02
N PRO A 286 1.94 -26.97 16.61
CA PRO A 286 0.72 -27.77 16.83
C PRO A 286 0.67 -29.04 15.93
N PHE A 287 1.46 -29.09 14.85
CA PHE A 287 1.59 -30.20 13.90
C PHE A 287 2.93 -30.12 13.17
N ALA A 288 3.32 -31.19 12.49
CA ALA A 288 4.46 -31.20 11.59
C ALA A 288 4.07 -30.69 10.18
N LEU A 289 5.06 -30.24 9.42
CA LEU A 289 4.93 -29.79 8.02
C LEU A 289 5.86 -30.61 7.08
N ASP A 290 6.10 -31.89 7.42
CA ASP A 290 7.02 -32.76 6.68
C ASP A 290 6.58 -32.89 5.20
N GLU A 291 5.28 -32.81 4.97
CA GLU A 291 4.67 -32.87 3.64
C GLU A 291 4.98 -31.68 2.73
N LEU A 292 5.54 -30.60 3.26
CA LEU A 292 5.94 -29.41 2.48
C LEU A 292 7.43 -29.38 2.13
N HIS A 293 8.25 -30.26 2.68
CA HIS A 293 9.67 -30.33 2.35
C HIS A 293 9.93 -31.03 1.02
N THR A 294 10.87 -30.50 0.24
CA THR A 294 11.33 -31.14 -1.01
C THR A 294 12.20 -32.37 -0.74
N ASP A 295 13.04 -32.30 0.32
CA ASP A 295 13.85 -33.41 0.83
C ASP A 295 13.94 -33.30 2.37
N ALA A 296 13.36 -34.27 3.04
CA ALA A 296 13.40 -34.35 4.51
C ALA A 296 14.82 -34.51 5.07
N ARG A 297 15.79 -34.93 4.25
CA ARG A 297 17.19 -35.12 4.66
C ARG A 297 18.00 -33.82 4.59
N THR A 298 17.58 -32.88 3.74
CA THR A 298 18.24 -31.57 3.53
C THR A 298 17.20 -30.43 3.54
N PRO A 299 16.54 -30.20 4.68
CA PRO A 299 15.49 -29.19 4.76
C PRO A 299 16.01 -27.76 4.52
N TYR A 300 17.33 -27.57 4.67
CA TYR A 300 18.03 -26.30 4.48
C TYR A 300 19.07 -26.44 3.35
N PRO A 301 18.70 -26.23 2.08
CA PRO A 301 19.65 -26.29 0.99
C PRO A 301 20.72 -25.20 1.14
N ALA A 302 21.99 -25.59 0.93
CA ALA A 302 23.10 -24.67 1.01
C ALA A 302 23.09 -23.73 -0.21
N THR A 303 23.02 -22.44 0.03
CA THR A 303 23.17 -21.44 -1.05
C THR A 303 24.64 -21.14 -1.27
N PRO A 304 25.14 -21.27 -2.51
CA PRO A 304 26.52 -20.93 -2.83
C PRO A 304 26.83 -19.46 -2.53
N MET A 305 28.04 -19.18 -2.04
CA MET A 305 28.49 -17.81 -1.84
C MET A 305 28.65 -17.09 -3.17
N ALA A 306 27.95 -15.99 -3.32
CA ALA A 306 28.15 -15.10 -4.45
C ALA A 306 29.53 -14.43 -4.42
N PRO A 307 30.10 -14.02 -5.59
CA PRO A 307 31.37 -13.32 -5.64
C PRO A 307 31.35 -12.03 -4.81
N LEU A 308 32.48 -11.69 -4.15
CA LEU A 308 32.58 -10.45 -3.35
C LEU A 308 32.39 -9.18 -4.18
N THR A 309 32.57 -9.26 -5.47
CA THR A 309 32.36 -8.16 -6.42
C THR A 309 30.87 -7.85 -6.68
N THR A 310 29.97 -8.69 -6.16
CA THR A 310 28.52 -8.48 -6.26
C THR A 310 27.97 -7.99 -4.93
N TRP A 311 26.86 -7.25 -4.96
CA TRP A 311 26.15 -6.84 -3.76
C TRP A 311 25.69 -8.04 -2.93
N ASP A 312 25.18 -9.08 -3.57
CA ASP A 312 24.76 -10.31 -2.90
C ASP A 312 25.90 -10.93 -2.13
N GLY A 313 27.08 -11.03 -2.74
CA GLY A 313 28.25 -11.54 -2.07
C GLY A 313 28.72 -10.67 -0.90
N ALA A 314 28.57 -9.36 -0.99
CA ALA A 314 28.86 -8.43 0.10
C ALA A 314 27.85 -8.62 1.25
N PHE A 315 26.54 -8.65 0.95
CA PHE A 315 25.49 -8.84 1.95
C PHE A 315 25.55 -10.22 2.62
N GLN A 316 25.81 -11.29 1.86
CA GLN A 316 26.00 -12.62 2.45
C GLN A 316 27.13 -12.64 3.47
N ARG A 317 28.23 -11.91 3.22
CA ARG A 317 29.35 -11.82 4.17
C ARG A 317 29.01 -10.93 5.36
N MET A 318 28.30 -9.84 5.13
CA MET A 318 27.79 -8.98 6.21
C MET A 318 26.86 -9.79 7.13
N ASP A 319 25.92 -10.53 6.59
CA ASP A 319 25.00 -11.38 7.35
C ASP A 319 25.75 -12.43 8.18
N ARG A 320 26.75 -13.11 7.59
CA ARG A 320 27.63 -14.01 8.35
C ARG A 320 28.36 -13.30 9.49
N ALA A 321 28.84 -12.08 9.26
CA ALA A 321 29.49 -11.30 10.30
C ALA A 321 28.50 -10.91 11.41
N LEU A 322 27.26 -10.60 11.08
CA LEU A 322 26.20 -10.32 12.04
C LEU A 322 25.83 -11.56 12.86
N HIS A 323 25.78 -12.75 12.25
CA HIS A 323 25.60 -14.01 12.97
C HIS A 323 26.73 -14.28 13.98
N VAL A 324 27.99 -13.98 13.61
CA VAL A 324 29.12 -14.04 14.53
C VAL A 324 28.98 -12.97 15.62
N TYR A 325 28.70 -11.73 15.25
CA TYR A 325 28.48 -10.63 16.20
C TYR A 325 27.42 -10.99 17.24
N ARG A 326 26.29 -11.56 16.84
CA ARG A 326 25.21 -11.98 17.74
C ARG A 326 25.73 -12.86 18.89
N ARG A 327 26.67 -13.78 18.60
CA ARG A 327 27.22 -14.69 19.61
C ARG A 327 28.13 -13.98 20.64
N PHE A 328 28.71 -12.85 20.24
CA PHE A 328 29.71 -12.13 21.05
C PHE A 328 29.22 -10.71 21.44
N ALA A 329 27.99 -10.31 21.08
CA ALA A 329 27.46 -9.00 21.36
C ALA A 329 27.55 -8.66 22.87
N PRO A 330 28.08 -7.48 23.23
CA PRO A 330 28.18 -7.08 24.63
C PRO A 330 26.80 -7.02 25.30
N ARG A 331 26.61 -7.79 26.35
CA ARG A 331 25.29 -7.92 27.03
C ARG A 331 24.69 -6.58 27.44
N ARG A 332 25.54 -5.61 27.89
CA ARG A 332 25.06 -4.27 28.27
C ARG A 332 24.56 -3.47 27.06
N LEU A 333 25.26 -3.54 25.93
CA LEU A 333 24.86 -2.88 24.69
C LEU A 333 23.57 -3.49 24.15
N ARG A 334 23.48 -4.83 24.08
CA ARG A 334 22.29 -5.56 23.67
C ARG A 334 21.09 -5.18 24.53
N LYS A 335 21.26 -5.17 25.87
CA LYS A 335 20.18 -4.75 26.77
C LYS A 335 19.75 -3.30 26.50
N ALA A 336 20.67 -2.37 26.36
CA ALA A 336 20.35 -0.98 26.07
C ALA A 336 19.62 -0.84 24.72
N ALA A 337 20.00 -1.62 23.70
CA ALA A 337 19.31 -1.61 22.40
C ALA A 337 17.87 -2.14 22.53
N MET A 338 17.66 -3.24 23.25
CA MET A 338 16.33 -3.78 23.52
C MET A 338 15.45 -2.80 24.30
N ASP A 339 16.00 -2.16 25.34
CA ASP A 339 15.29 -1.14 26.13
C ASP A 339 14.91 0.08 25.27
N THR A 340 15.79 0.45 24.31
CA THR A 340 15.53 1.55 23.37
C THR A 340 14.48 1.16 22.33
N ALA A 341 14.55 -0.04 21.76
CA ALA A 341 13.56 -0.56 20.83
C ALA A 341 12.16 -0.65 21.50
N ALA A 342 12.09 -1.15 22.74
CA ALA A 342 10.83 -1.19 23.49
C ALA A 342 10.21 0.19 23.67
N ARG A 343 10.99 1.19 24.08
CA ARG A 343 10.52 2.58 24.20
C ARG A 343 10.07 3.13 22.85
N TRP A 344 10.86 2.94 21.81
CA TRP A 344 10.54 3.38 20.46
C TRP A 344 9.21 2.82 19.97
N ILE A 345 8.92 1.52 20.22
CA ILE A 345 7.67 0.87 19.88
C ILE A 345 6.51 1.50 20.67
N VAL A 346 6.65 1.61 22.01
CA VAL A 346 5.58 2.16 22.87
C VAL A 346 5.27 3.63 22.53
N GLU A 347 6.29 4.45 22.25
CA GLU A 347 6.14 5.86 21.90
C GLU A 347 5.42 6.08 20.55
N ARG A 348 5.38 5.08 19.68
CA ARG A 348 4.72 5.13 18.37
C ARG A 348 3.40 4.39 18.28
N GLN A 349 2.90 3.90 19.40
CA GLN A 349 1.53 3.42 19.44
C GLN A 349 0.58 4.62 19.29
N GLU A 350 -0.29 4.57 18.31
CA GLU A 350 -1.26 5.62 18.03
C GLU A 350 -2.48 5.54 19.00
N ASN A 351 -3.34 6.55 18.95
CA ASN A 351 -4.48 6.65 19.86
C ASN A 351 -5.46 5.47 19.77
N ASP A 352 -5.56 4.87 18.61
CA ASP A 352 -6.38 3.69 18.36
C ASP A 352 -5.69 2.38 18.77
N GLY A 353 -4.45 2.44 19.24
CA GLY A 353 -3.66 1.29 19.65
C GLY A 353 -2.84 0.66 18.54
N CYS A 354 -2.97 1.11 17.29
CA CYS A 354 -2.21 0.60 16.16
C CYS A 354 -0.79 1.19 16.10
N TRP A 355 0.02 0.70 15.17
CA TRP A 355 1.31 1.25 14.79
C TRP A 355 1.33 1.46 13.27
N GLY A 356 1.47 2.72 12.83
CA GLY A 356 1.49 3.10 11.43
C GLY A 356 0.21 2.80 10.67
N GLY A 357 -0.91 2.58 11.35
CA GLY A 357 -2.20 2.32 10.73
C GLY A 357 -2.30 1.03 9.91
N ILE A 358 -1.28 0.16 9.95
CA ILE A 358 -1.22 -1.06 9.12
C ILE A 358 -0.96 -2.31 9.97
N GLN A 359 -1.42 -3.48 9.46
CA GLN A 359 -1.38 -4.75 10.17
C GLN A 359 0.05 -5.22 10.53
N PRO A 360 1.05 -5.27 9.63
CA PRO A 360 2.35 -5.86 9.94
C PRO A 360 3.12 -5.18 11.08
N PRO A 361 3.26 -3.84 11.16
CA PRO A 361 3.84 -3.18 12.32
C PRO A 361 3.14 -3.51 13.63
N ALA A 362 1.80 -3.57 13.63
CA ALA A 362 1.02 -3.89 14.83
C ALA A 362 1.32 -5.33 15.29
N VAL A 363 1.32 -6.29 14.39
CA VAL A 363 1.62 -7.70 14.66
C VAL A 363 3.01 -7.87 15.27
N TYR A 364 4.05 -7.35 14.63
CA TYR A 364 5.42 -7.50 15.12
C TYR A 364 5.68 -6.68 16.38
N SER A 365 5.01 -5.53 16.58
CA SER A 365 5.07 -4.76 17.83
C SER A 365 4.47 -5.55 18.99
N VAL A 366 3.32 -6.18 18.80
CA VAL A 366 2.67 -7.04 19.81
C VAL A 366 3.56 -8.24 20.16
N ILE A 367 4.13 -8.93 19.16
CA ILE A 367 5.07 -10.04 19.40
C ILE A 367 6.30 -9.56 20.17
N ALA A 368 6.92 -8.46 19.76
CA ALA A 368 8.14 -7.92 20.38
C ALA A 368 7.88 -7.52 21.84
N LEU A 369 6.81 -6.78 22.12
CA LEU A 369 6.46 -6.37 23.49
C LEU A 369 6.10 -7.57 24.37
N HIS A 370 5.36 -8.56 23.84
CA HIS A 370 5.09 -9.81 24.56
C HIS A 370 6.38 -10.53 24.98
N LEU A 371 7.34 -10.62 24.05
CA LEU A 371 8.66 -11.23 24.33
C LEU A 371 9.47 -10.44 25.35
N LEU A 372 9.26 -9.13 25.44
CA LEU A 372 9.90 -8.24 26.43
C LEU A 372 9.20 -8.24 27.79
N GLY A 373 8.16 -9.08 27.97
CA GLY A 373 7.48 -9.30 29.23
C GLY A 373 6.24 -8.43 29.47
N TYR A 374 5.73 -7.75 28.45
CA TYR A 374 4.43 -7.11 28.51
C TYR A 374 3.35 -8.20 28.47
N ASP A 375 2.55 -8.33 29.53
CA ASP A 375 1.44 -9.27 29.53
C ASP A 375 0.27 -8.77 28.65
N LEU A 376 -0.63 -9.67 28.26
CA LEU A 376 -1.75 -9.33 27.37
C LEU A 376 -2.76 -8.35 27.99
N GLY A 377 -2.80 -8.24 29.33
CA GLY A 377 -3.62 -7.27 30.07
C GLY A 377 -3.00 -5.88 30.15
N HIS A 378 -1.71 -5.73 29.79
CA HIS A 378 -1.07 -4.41 29.77
C HIS A 378 -1.79 -3.47 28.80
N PRO A 379 -2.01 -2.18 29.16
CA PRO A 379 -2.80 -1.26 28.31
C PRO A 379 -2.32 -1.20 26.86
N VAL A 380 -1.00 -1.13 26.62
CA VAL A 380 -0.40 -1.10 25.28
C VAL A 380 -0.72 -2.38 24.49
N MET A 381 -0.62 -3.56 25.14
CA MET A 381 -0.89 -4.85 24.49
C MET A 381 -2.37 -5.00 24.15
N ARG A 382 -3.25 -4.63 25.08
CA ARG A 382 -4.70 -4.70 24.87
C ARG A 382 -5.12 -3.78 23.73
N ALA A 383 -4.66 -2.52 23.74
CA ALA A 383 -4.96 -1.56 22.66
C ALA A 383 -4.44 -2.07 21.31
N GLY A 384 -3.25 -2.67 21.24
CA GLY A 384 -2.69 -3.27 20.04
C GLY A 384 -3.51 -4.44 19.50
N LEU A 385 -3.99 -5.34 20.39
CA LEU A 385 -4.85 -6.45 19.97
C LEU A 385 -6.23 -5.96 19.52
N GLU A 386 -6.81 -4.99 20.23
CA GLU A 386 -8.07 -4.35 19.83
C GLU A 386 -7.95 -3.62 18.48
N SER A 387 -6.78 -3.05 18.16
CA SER A 387 -6.53 -2.43 16.86
C SER A 387 -6.52 -3.46 15.74
N LEU A 388 -5.90 -4.62 15.95
CA LEU A 388 -5.89 -5.72 14.98
C LEU A 388 -7.29 -6.30 14.74
N ASP A 389 -8.13 -6.35 15.78
CA ASP A 389 -9.52 -6.79 15.62
C ASP A 389 -10.35 -5.84 14.73
N ARG A 390 -9.99 -4.55 14.67
CA ARG A 390 -10.67 -3.56 13.81
C ARG A 390 -10.34 -3.72 12.32
N PHE A 391 -9.26 -4.38 11.95
CA PHE A 391 -8.98 -4.72 10.56
C PHE A 391 -9.85 -5.86 10.01
N ALA A 392 -10.65 -6.49 10.87
CA ALA A 392 -11.50 -7.61 10.46
C ALA A 392 -12.79 -7.14 9.80
N VAL A 393 -12.99 -7.50 8.55
CA VAL A 393 -14.23 -7.36 7.79
C VAL A 393 -14.98 -8.68 7.84
N ARG A 394 -16.26 -8.65 8.23
CA ARG A 394 -17.15 -9.82 8.22
C ARG A 394 -18.03 -9.77 6.98
N ARG A 395 -17.90 -10.82 6.16
CA ARG A 395 -18.73 -11.00 4.96
C ARG A 395 -20.10 -11.58 5.32
N GLU A 396 -21.06 -11.46 4.42
CA GLU A 396 -22.44 -11.95 4.63
C GLU A 396 -22.52 -13.50 4.75
N ASP A 397 -21.60 -14.21 4.13
CA ASP A 397 -21.45 -15.67 4.20
C ASP A 397 -20.83 -16.16 5.54
N GLY A 398 -20.48 -15.24 6.44
CA GLY A 398 -19.84 -15.53 7.71
C GLY A 398 -18.31 -15.59 7.65
N ALA A 399 -17.71 -15.44 6.48
CA ALA A 399 -16.26 -15.36 6.35
C ALA A 399 -15.72 -14.08 7.02
N ARG A 400 -14.46 -14.16 7.48
CA ARG A 400 -13.71 -13.05 8.05
C ARG A 400 -12.48 -12.80 7.19
N MET A 401 -12.37 -11.60 6.69
CA MET A 401 -11.21 -11.09 5.94
C MET A 401 -10.48 -10.06 6.79
N ILE A 402 -9.16 -10.01 6.71
CA ILE A 402 -8.33 -9.00 7.34
C ILE A 402 -7.87 -7.99 6.29
N GLU A 403 -8.20 -6.71 6.51
CA GLU A 403 -7.59 -5.60 5.77
C GLU A 403 -6.14 -5.39 6.23
N ALA A 404 -5.25 -4.99 5.32
CA ALA A 404 -3.89 -4.62 5.72
C ALA A 404 -3.82 -3.25 6.40
N CYS A 405 -4.71 -2.35 6.00
CA CYS A 405 -4.86 -0.98 6.49
C CYS A 405 -6.29 -0.50 6.26
N GLN A 406 -6.59 0.73 6.67
CA GLN A 406 -7.90 1.37 6.48
C GLN A 406 -7.69 2.78 5.94
N SER A 407 -8.53 3.23 5.01
CA SER A 407 -8.35 4.45 4.21
C SER A 407 -9.42 5.54 4.45
N PRO A 408 -9.83 5.84 5.69
CA PRO A 408 -10.96 6.76 5.89
C PRO A 408 -10.67 8.19 5.43
N VAL A 409 -9.44 8.69 5.53
CA VAL A 409 -9.10 10.06 5.08
C VAL A 409 -9.07 10.11 3.57
N TRP A 410 -8.35 9.18 2.94
CA TRP A 410 -8.29 9.02 1.50
C TRP A 410 -9.67 8.86 0.87
N ASP A 411 -10.44 7.93 1.37
CA ASP A 411 -11.80 7.66 0.88
C ASP A 411 -12.73 8.85 1.05
N THR A 412 -12.60 9.60 2.15
CA THR A 412 -13.46 10.77 2.43
C THR A 412 -13.12 11.95 1.52
N CYS A 413 -11.84 12.24 1.29
CA CYS A 413 -11.48 13.32 0.39
C CYS A 413 -11.87 12.99 -1.06
N LEU A 414 -11.64 11.77 -1.53
CA LEU A 414 -12.06 11.33 -2.87
C LEU A 414 -13.58 11.33 -3.04
N ALA A 415 -14.34 10.87 -2.03
CA ALA A 415 -15.81 10.93 -2.07
C ALA A 415 -16.33 12.37 -2.13
N ALA A 416 -15.72 13.29 -1.36
CA ALA A 416 -16.08 14.70 -1.39
C ALA A 416 -15.76 15.35 -2.74
N ILE A 417 -14.61 15.02 -3.36
CA ILE A 417 -14.24 15.46 -4.70
C ILE A 417 -15.23 14.92 -5.73
N ALA A 418 -15.52 13.61 -5.70
CA ALA A 418 -16.45 12.99 -6.64
C ALA A 418 -17.84 13.61 -6.59
N LEU A 419 -18.37 13.83 -5.38
CA LEU A 419 -19.67 14.49 -5.20
C LEU A 419 -19.66 15.93 -5.71
N ALA A 420 -18.61 16.68 -5.43
CA ALA A 420 -18.49 18.07 -5.90
C ALA A 420 -18.37 18.14 -7.43
N ASP A 421 -17.51 17.31 -8.03
CA ASP A 421 -17.31 17.23 -9.49
C ASP A 421 -18.59 16.72 -10.20
N ALA A 422 -19.41 15.90 -9.51
CA ALA A 422 -20.76 15.52 -9.97
C ALA A 422 -21.83 16.62 -9.79
N GLY A 423 -21.45 17.83 -9.36
CA GLY A 423 -22.31 18.99 -9.27
C GLY A 423 -23.12 19.09 -7.97
N VAL A 424 -22.82 18.28 -6.95
CA VAL A 424 -23.42 18.46 -5.61
C VAL A 424 -23.00 19.82 -5.06
N ARG A 425 -23.95 20.56 -4.49
CA ARG A 425 -23.70 21.93 -4.03
C ARG A 425 -22.61 21.97 -2.97
N PRO A 426 -21.72 22.97 -3.01
CA PRO A 426 -20.62 23.11 -2.04
C PRO A 426 -21.05 23.21 -0.57
N ASP A 427 -22.28 23.64 -0.30
CA ASP A 427 -22.89 23.75 1.03
C ASP A 427 -23.78 22.56 1.41
N HIS A 428 -23.70 21.46 0.66
CA HIS A 428 -24.48 20.26 0.95
C HIS A 428 -24.10 19.69 2.33
N PRO A 429 -25.09 19.30 3.17
CA PRO A 429 -24.80 18.83 4.54
C PRO A 429 -23.80 17.68 4.64
N ALA A 430 -23.79 16.76 3.66
CA ALA A 430 -22.83 15.66 3.64
C ALA A 430 -21.38 16.17 3.43
N LEU A 431 -21.20 17.14 2.51
CA LEU A 431 -19.87 17.72 2.27
C LEU A 431 -19.39 18.55 3.45
N VAL A 432 -20.27 19.35 4.06
CA VAL A 432 -19.93 20.13 5.28
C VAL A 432 -19.51 19.19 6.42
N LYS A 433 -20.26 18.09 6.61
CA LYS A 433 -19.94 17.09 7.63
C LYS A 433 -18.61 16.38 7.36
N ALA A 434 -18.31 16.08 6.09
CA ALA A 434 -17.00 15.55 5.70
C ALA A 434 -15.86 16.53 5.99
N ALA A 435 -16.07 17.82 5.70
CA ALA A 435 -15.10 18.86 6.03
C ALA A 435 -14.89 18.98 7.53
N ASP A 436 -15.94 18.95 8.36
CA ASP A 436 -15.83 18.96 9.81
C ASP A 436 -14.99 17.78 10.33
N TRP A 437 -15.21 16.59 9.74
CA TRP A 437 -14.45 15.39 10.10
C TRP A 437 -12.98 15.52 9.68
N MET A 438 -12.70 15.87 8.40
CA MET A 438 -11.33 16.06 7.91
C MET A 438 -10.58 17.14 8.72
N LEU A 439 -11.25 18.27 9.07
CA LEU A 439 -10.66 19.29 9.94
C LEU A 439 -10.41 18.81 11.37
N GLY A 440 -11.10 17.76 11.82
CA GLY A 440 -10.86 17.06 13.07
C GLY A 440 -9.65 16.13 13.02
N GLU A 441 -9.34 15.59 11.83
CA GLU A 441 -8.22 14.65 11.60
C GLU A 441 -6.90 15.35 11.27
N GLU A 442 -6.86 16.68 11.17
CA GLU A 442 -5.61 17.43 10.92
C GLU A 442 -4.54 17.15 11.97
N ILE A 443 -3.35 16.77 11.50
CA ILE A 443 -2.19 16.48 12.34
C ILE A 443 -1.44 17.78 12.62
N THR A 444 -1.47 18.22 13.89
CA THR A 444 -0.83 19.47 14.35
C THR A 444 0.38 19.24 15.25
N ARG A 445 0.83 17.99 15.38
CA ARG A 445 2.01 17.61 16.14
C ARG A 445 3.15 17.17 15.22
N THR A 446 4.37 17.27 15.71
CA THR A 446 5.58 16.82 15.00
C THR A 446 5.68 15.30 15.04
N GLY A 447 5.95 14.69 13.89
CA GLY A 447 6.17 13.25 13.71
C GLY A 447 7.59 12.93 13.23
N ASP A 448 7.80 11.67 12.80
CA ASP A 448 9.10 11.13 12.36
C ASP A 448 9.67 11.83 11.12
N TRP A 449 8.81 12.37 10.25
CA TRP A 449 9.19 13.16 9.09
C TRP A 449 10.12 14.33 9.44
N ALA A 450 10.02 14.87 10.66
CA ALA A 450 10.86 15.98 11.12
C ALA A 450 12.34 15.59 11.26
N VAL A 451 12.70 14.32 11.32
CA VAL A 451 14.10 13.86 11.30
C VAL A 451 14.79 14.33 10.00
N ARG A 452 14.10 14.29 8.87
CA ARG A 452 14.61 14.76 7.57
C ARG A 452 14.28 16.24 7.32
N ARG A 453 13.27 16.78 7.99
CA ARG A 453 12.79 18.17 7.84
C ARG A 453 12.70 18.89 9.20
N PRO A 454 13.84 19.03 9.92
CA PRO A 454 13.84 19.72 11.21
C PRO A 454 13.40 21.18 11.04
N GLY A 455 12.45 21.61 11.86
CA GLY A 455 11.92 22.98 11.83
C GLY A 455 10.77 23.21 10.85
N LEU A 456 10.34 22.22 10.07
CA LEU A 456 9.09 22.32 9.33
C LEU A 456 7.91 22.19 10.32
N ALA A 457 6.99 23.15 10.27
CA ALA A 457 5.81 23.12 11.11
C ALA A 457 4.88 21.96 10.67
N PRO A 458 4.19 21.30 11.61
CA PRO A 458 3.20 20.27 11.29
C PRO A 458 1.99 20.89 10.57
N GLY A 459 1.26 20.06 9.87
CA GLY A 459 0.04 20.41 9.14
C GLY A 459 -0.12 19.44 7.99
N GLY A 460 -0.99 18.46 8.12
CA GLY A 460 -1.21 17.42 7.13
C GLY A 460 -2.20 16.41 7.66
N TRP A 461 -2.44 15.38 6.89
CA TRP A 461 -3.37 14.30 7.21
C TRP A 461 -2.71 12.96 7.01
N ALA A 462 -3.12 11.96 7.79
CA ALA A 462 -2.76 10.57 7.57
C ALA A 462 -3.74 9.92 6.59
N PHE A 463 -3.39 8.77 6.07
CA PHE A 463 -4.26 7.91 5.26
C PHE A 463 -5.32 7.22 6.12
N GLU A 464 -4.94 6.79 7.32
CA GLU A 464 -5.72 6.02 8.27
C GLU A 464 -6.47 6.92 9.28
N PHE A 465 -7.29 6.29 10.15
CA PHE A 465 -7.94 7.00 11.25
C PHE A 465 -6.94 7.64 12.23
N HIS A 466 -5.86 6.95 12.53
CA HIS A 466 -4.80 7.43 13.42
C HIS A 466 -3.44 6.93 12.96
N ASN A 467 -2.67 7.83 12.37
CA ASN A 467 -1.26 7.65 12.07
C ASN A 467 -0.54 8.99 12.16
N ASP A 468 -0.69 9.63 13.31
CA ASP A 468 -0.24 11.02 13.55
C ASP A 468 1.29 11.16 13.48
N THR A 469 2.02 10.06 13.63
CA THR A 469 3.49 10.05 13.52
C THR A 469 3.97 10.15 12.06
N TYR A 470 3.11 9.75 11.12
CA TYR A 470 3.41 9.69 9.69
C TYR A 470 2.26 10.27 8.84
N PRO A 471 2.08 11.61 8.82
CA PRO A 471 1.16 12.23 7.88
C PRO A 471 1.58 11.90 6.45
N ASP A 472 0.59 11.74 5.58
CA ASP A 472 0.72 11.38 4.18
C ASP A 472 0.68 12.64 3.29
N ILE A 473 1.64 12.75 2.36
CA ILE A 473 1.75 13.88 1.43
C ILE A 473 0.63 13.84 0.40
N ASP A 474 0.26 12.65 -0.06
CA ASP A 474 -0.78 12.42 -1.05
C ASP A 474 -2.16 12.76 -0.48
N ASP A 475 -2.48 12.17 0.68
CA ASP A 475 -3.71 12.48 1.41
C ASP A 475 -3.83 13.97 1.73
N THR A 476 -2.74 14.59 2.16
CA THR A 476 -2.72 16.03 2.44
C THR A 476 -3.07 16.84 1.19
N ALA A 477 -2.58 16.46 0.01
CA ALA A 477 -2.90 17.14 -1.24
C ALA A 477 -4.39 16.99 -1.60
N GLU A 478 -4.91 15.76 -1.55
CA GLU A 478 -6.30 15.46 -1.90
C GLU A 478 -7.30 16.05 -0.88
N VAL A 479 -6.98 16.05 0.41
CA VAL A 479 -7.79 16.73 1.44
C VAL A 479 -7.87 18.24 1.16
N VAL A 480 -6.76 18.89 0.81
CA VAL A 480 -6.79 20.31 0.43
C VAL A 480 -7.66 20.53 -0.79
N LEU A 481 -7.57 19.69 -1.82
CA LEU A 481 -8.43 19.75 -3.01
C LEU A 481 -9.90 19.54 -2.68
N ALA A 482 -10.23 18.60 -1.77
CA ALA A 482 -11.57 18.35 -1.28
C ALA A 482 -12.13 19.55 -0.50
N LEU A 483 -11.39 20.06 0.47
CA LEU A 483 -11.79 21.20 1.29
C LEU A 483 -12.05 22.46 0.47
N ARG A 484 -11.29 22.69 -0.62
CA ARG A 484 -11.53 23.84 -1.54
C ARG A 484 -12.83 23.74 -2.33
N ARG A 485 -13.40 22.56 -2.46
CA ARG A 485 -14.71 22.34 -3.11
C ARG A 485 -15.89 22.56 -2.17
N ILE A 486 -15.63 22.74 -0.86
CA ILE A 486 -16.66 22.80 0.18
C ILE A 486 -16.82 24.21 0.71
N ARG A 487 -18.07 24.67 0.80
CA ARG A 487 -18.41 25.93 1.48
C ARG A 487 -18.72 25.65 2.95
N HIS A 488 -17.72 25.77 3.77
CA HIS A 488 -17.83 25.51 5.21
C HIS A 488 -18.38 26.72 5.98
N PRO A 489 -19.21 26.53 7.04
CA PRO A 489 -19.70 27.62 7.88
C PRO A 489 -18.61 28.45 8.60
N ASP A 490 -17.47 27.81 8.91
CA ASP A 490 -16.28 28.46 9.46
C ASP A 490 -15.16 28.48 8.41
N PRO A 491 -15.13 29.47 7.51
CA PRO A 491 -14.13 29.59 6.47
C PRO A 491 -12.74 29.91 7.03
N VAL A 492 -12.65 30.54 8.20
CA VAL A 492 -11.36 30.92 8.82
C VAL A 492 -10.62 29.65 9.27
N ARG A 493 -11.34 28.72 9.91
CA ARG A 493 -10.79 27.42 10.31
C ARG A 493 -10.35 26.62 9.09
N LEU A 494 -11.21 26.57 8.07
CA LEU A 494 -10.95 25.86 6.81
C LEU A 494 -9.68 26.39 6.13
N ASP A 495 -9.60 27.71 5.88
CA ASP A 495 -8.47 28.34 5.20
C ASP A 495 -7.17 28.18 5.99
N ALA A 496 -7.22 28.23 7.31
CA ALA A 496 -6.05 28.04 8.16
C ALA A 496 -5.51 26.58 8.07
N ALA A 497 -6.37 25.58 8.04
CA ALA A 497 -5.98 24.17 7.88
C ALA A 497 -5.37 23.94 6.48
N ILE A 498 -6.02 24.42 5.42
CA ILE A 498 -5.50 24.37 4.06
C ILE A 498 -4.12 25.01 3.97
N ALA A 499 -3.93 26.20 4.53
CA ALA A 499 -2.64 26.90 4.50
C ALA A 499 -1.51 26.09 5.18
N ARG A 500 -1.81 25.39 6.28
CA ARG A 500 -0.86 24.49 6.95
C ARG A 500 -0.52 23.28 6.10
N GLY A 501 -1.53 22.60 5.52
CA GLY A 501 -1.34 21.45 4.63
C GLY A 501 -0.47 21.79 3.41
N VAL A 502 -0.79 22.89 2.73
CA VAL A 502 0.00 23.41 1.61
C VAL A 502 1.45 23.71 2.03
N SER A 503 1.64 24.36 3.17
CA SER A 503 2.97 24.68 3.69
C SER A 503 3.78 23.43 4.02
N TRP A 504 3.12 22.42 4.62
CA TRP A 504 3.75 21.16 4.98
C TRP A 504 4.16 20.37 3.72
N ASN A 505 3.26 20.21 2.75
CA ASN A 505 3.56 19.54 1.47
C ASN A 505 4.73 20.22 0.73
N LEU A 506 4.74 21.54 0.66
CA LEU A 506 5.89 22.27 0.10
C LEU A 506 7.18 21.97 0.85
N GLY A 507 7.14 21.87 2.18
CA GLY A 507 8.30 21.56 3.01
C GLY A 507 8.83 20.14 2.81
N MET A 508 7.96 19.21 2.45
CA MET A 508 8.28 17.79 2.21
C MET A 508 8.85 17.50 0.82
N GLN A 509 8.93 18.50 -0.08
CA GLN A 509 9.53 18.31 -1.40
C GLN A 509 10.96 17.73 -1.31
N SER A 510 11.21 16.66 -2.02
CA SER A 510 12.53 16.05 -2.16
C SER A 510 13.49 16.94 -2.99
N LYS A 511 14.80 16.69 -2.85
CA LYS A 511 15.84 17.51 -3.50
C LYS A 511 15.79 17.44 -5.02
N ASP A 512 15.31 16.35 -5.59
CA ASP A 512 15.10 16.16 -7.02
C ASP A 512 13.93 16.99 -7.59
N GLY A 513 13.05 17.50 -6.72
CA GLY A 513 11.93 18.34 -7.08
C GLY A 513 10.55 17.66 -7.03
N ALA A 514 10.48 16.39 -6.69
CA ALA A 514 9.26 15.62 -6.60
C ALA A 514 8.90 15.24 -5.15
N TRP A 515 7.85 14.47 -4.95
CA TRP A 515 7.36 14.03 -3.65
C TRP A 515 7.16 12.52 -3.61
N GLY A 516 7.58 11.88 -2.50
CA GLY A 516 7.12 10.57 -2.06
C GLY A 516 5.86 10.72 -1.20
N ALA A 517 5.30 9.60 -0.74
CA ALA A 517 4.07 9.63 0.04
C ALA A 517 4.29 10.09 1.50
N PHE A 518 5.37 9.66 2.16
CA PHE A 518 5.59 9.90 3.60
C PHE A 518 6.93 10.55 3.91
N ASP A 519 7.98 10.19 3.19
CA ASP A 519 9.35 10.55 3.53
C ASP A 519 9.99 11.46 2.47
N ALA A 520 10.61 12.53 2.90
CA ALA A 520 11.39 13.38 2.00
C ALA A 520 12.82 12.85 1.84
N ASP A 521 13.34 12.88 0.61
CA ASP A 521 14.71 12.43 0.27
C ASP A 521 14.98 10.93 0.56
N ASN A 522 13.95 10.08 0.60
CA ASN A 522 14.10 8.64 0.79
C ASN A 522 14.32 7.94 -0.57
N THR A 523 15.44 8.27 -1.23
CA THR A 523 15.71 7.91 -2.62
C THR A 523 16.85 6.90 -2.80
N SER A 524 17.52 6.49 -1.70
CA SER A 524 18.60 5.51 -1.81
C SER A 524 18.06 4.10 -2.05
N PRO A 525 18.39 3.41 -3.15
CA PRO A 525 17.92 2.05 -3.39
C PRO A 525 18.67 0.99 -2.58
N PHE A 526 19.64 1.40 -1.74
CA PHE A 526 20.48 0.48 -1.01
C PHE A 526 19.72 -0.39 0.01
N PRO A 527 18.73 0.12 0.77
CA PRO A 527 17.93 -0.71 1.67
C PRO A 527 17.16 -1.84 0.96
N ASN A 528 16.66 -1.61 -0.25
CA ASN A 528 15.94 -2.64 -1.03
C ASN A 528 16.80 -3.87 -1.37
N ARG A 529 18.12 -3.78 -1.24
CA ARG A 529 19.06 -4.89 -1.52
C ARG A 529 19.42 -5.72 -0.30
N LEU A 530 18.90 -5.37 0.86
CA LEU A 530 19.18 -6.14 2.08
C LEU A 530 18.47 -7.49 2.05
N PRO A 531 19.10 -8.54 2.60
CA PRO A 531 18.60 -9.91 2.51
C PRO A 531 17.20 -10.14 3.07
N PHE A 532 16.76 -9.35 4.04
CA PHE A 532 15.43 -9.47 4.62
C PHE A 532 14.36 -8.64 3.85
N CYS A 533 14.79 -7.85 2.86
CA CYS A 533 13.91 -7.04 2.02
C CYS A 533 13.56 -7.76 0.71
N ASP A 534 13.09 -9.00 0.80
CA ASP A 534 12.66 -9.80 -0.36
C ASP A 534 11.15 -9.67 -0.65
N PHE A 535 10.54 -8.60 -0.15
CA PHE A 535 9.12 -8.27 -0.34
C PHE A 535 9.00 -6.82 -0.82
N GLY A 536 8.49 -6.57 -1.99
CA GLY A 536 8.20 -5.25 -2.51
C GLY A 536 9.29 -4.22 -2.27
N GLU A 537 8.91 -3.03 -1.83
CA GLU A 537 9.81 -1.91 -1.63
C GLU A 537 9.81 -1.41 -0.17
N VAL A 538 11.01 -1.17 0.37
CA VAL A 538 11.22 -0.71 1.75
C VAL A 538 11.62 0.75 1.85
N ILE A 539 11.64 1.47 0.73
CA ILE A 539 11.90 2.92 0.67
C ILE A 539 10.70 3.65 0.06
N ASP A 540 10.64 4.95 0.27
CA ASP A 540 9.59 5.85 -0.22
C ASP A 540 10.15 6.89 -1.20
N PRO A 541 10.55 6.49 -2.42
CA PRO A 541 11.05 7.42 -3.42
C PRO A 541 9.90 8.28 -3.98
N PRO A 542 10.21 9.48 -4.47
CA PRO A 542 9.27 10.27 -5.24
C PRO A 542 8.62 9.47 -6.39
N SER A 543 7.34 9.72 -6.62
CA SER A 543 6.56 9.04 -7.66
C SER A 543 5.72 10.02 -8.48
N ALA A 544 5.30 9.60 -9.68
CA ALA A 544 4.60 10.49 -10.59
C ALA A 544 3.18 10.80 -10.12
N ASP A 545 2.49 9.83 -9.54
CA ASP A 545 1.15 9.98 -8.97
C ASP A 545 1.14 10.98 -7.78
N VAL A 546 1.92 10.75 -6.73
CA VAL A 546 1.99 11.67 -5.57
C VAL A 546 2.46 13.06 -6.00
N THR A 547 3.48 13.13 -6.88
CA THR A 547 3.96 14.43 -7.39
C THR A 547 2.88 15.15 -8.19
N ALA A 548 2.06 14.42 -8.95
CA ALA A 548 0.94 14.99 -9.72
C ALA A 548 -0.12 15.58 -8.80
N HIS A 549 -0.57 14.85 -7.78
CA HIS A 549 -1.59 15.34 -6.85
C HIS A 549 -1.11 16.60 -6.09
N VAL A 550 0.14 16.64 -5.66
CA VAL A 550 0.72 17.85 -5.05
C VAL A 550 0.79 19.01 -6.06
N VAL A 551 1.17 18.76 -7.31
CA VAL A 551 1.22 19.81 -8.36
C VAL A 551 -0.18 20.32 -8.67
N GLU A 552 -1.18 19.44 -8.76
CA GLU A 552 -2.60 19.80 -8.96
C GLU A 552 -3.09 20.66 -7.80
N MET A 553 -2.90 20.23 -6.57
CA MET A 553 -3.24 21.00 -5.37
C MET A 553 -2.59 22.40 -5.38
N LEU A 554 -1.30 22.49 -5.69
CA LEU A 554 -0.60 23.77 -5.74
C LEU A 554 -1.11 24.67 -6.89
N ALA A 555 -1.52 24.09 -8.02
CA ALA A 555 -2.15 24.82 -9.11
C ALA A 555 -3.50 25.41 -8.69
N PHE A 556 -4.34 24.62 -8.00
CA PHE A 556 -5.62 25.09 -7.43
C PHE A 556 -5.44 26.20 -6.38
N GLU A 557 -4.32 26.18 -5.62
CA GLU A 557 -3.96 27.25 -4.70
C GLU A 557 -3.33 28.48 -5.37
N GLY A 558 -3.36 28.56 -6.72
CA GLY A 558 -2.80 29.67 -7.50
C GLY A 558 -1.28 29.71 -7.50
N ARG A 559 -0.61 28.62 -7.17
CA ARG A 559 0.84 28.52 -6.96
C ARG A 559 1.58 27.81 -8.09
N ALA A 560 0.96 27.60 -9.25
CA ALA A 560 1.59 26.99 -10.43
C ALA A 560 2.90 27.71 -10.83
N GLY A 561 2.98 29.03 -10.59
CA GLY A 561 4.17 29.84 -10.85
C GLY A 561 5.31 29.73 -9.83
N ASP A 562 5.10 29.08 -8.69
CA ASP A 562 6.12 28.95 -7.62
C ASP A 562 7.30 28.09 -8.10
N ALA A 563 8.50 28.42 -7.63
CA ALA A 563 9.72 27.70 -8.02
C ALA A 563 9.66 26.21 -7.67
N ARG A 564 9.04 25.87 -6.54
CA ARG A 564 8.85 24.45 -6.11
C ARG A 564 7.88 23.71 -7.01
N THR A 565 6.75 24.33 -7.34
CA THR A 565 5.77 23.74 -8.27
C THR A 565 6.37 23.51 -9.65
N ARG A 566 7.11 24.50 -10.18
CA ARG A 566 7.81 24.35 -11.46
C ARG A 566 8.83 23.21 -11.47
N ARG A 567 9.52 22.96 -10.34
CA ARG A 567 10.42 21.81 -10.21
C ARG A 567 9.64 20.49 -10.31
N GLY A 568 8.49 20.39 -9.63
CA GLY A 568 7.60 19.23 -9.73
C GLY A 568 7.10 19.00 -11.16
N ILE A 569 6.64 20.07 -11.83
CA ILE A 569 6.24 20.01 -13.25
C ILE A 569 7.38 19.52 -14.13
N THR A 570 8.59 20.05 -13.96
CA THR A 570 9.76 19.61 -14.73
C THR A 570 10.04 18.13 -14.48
N TRP A 571 10.03 17.70 -13.23
CA TRP A 571 10.24 16.31 -12.87
C TRP A 571 9.19 15.37 -13.50
N LEU A 572 7.89 15.76 -13.49
CA LEU A 572 6.83 15.00 -14.15
C LEU A 572 7.05 14.87 -15.66
N LEU A 573 7.47 15.97 -16.33
CA LEU A 573 7.76 15.94 -17.77
C LEU A 573 8.95 15.05 -18.09
N ASP A 574 9.98 15.04 -17.24
CA ASP A 574 11.18 14.20 -17.40
C ASP A 574 10.91 12.72 -17.08
N ALA A 575 9.94 12.45 -16.19
CA ALA A 575 9.52 11.10 -15.81
C ALA A 575 8.60 10.40 -16.83
N GLN A 576 8.18 11.11 -17.88
CA GLN A 576 7.32 10.50 -18.91
C GLN A 576 8.02 9.35 -19.62
N GLU A 577 7.37 8.22 -19.69
CA GLU A 577 7.87 7.04 -20.39
C GLU A 577 7.92 7.25 -21.91
N PRO A 578 8.77 6.49 -22.62
CA PRO A 578 8.93 6.67 -24.08
C PRO A 578 7.65 6.49 -24.90
N ASP A 579 6.69 5.67 -24.41
CA ASP A 579 5.39 5.47 -25.05
C ASP A 579 4.39 6.59 -24.78
N GLY A 580 4.68 7.46 -23.81
CA GLY A 580 3.85 8.58 -23.42
C GLY A 580 3.06 8.40 -22.12
N SER A 581 3.15 7.25 -21.48
CA SER A 581 2.54 6.96 -20.19
C SER A 581 3.40 7.47 -19.01
N TRP A 582 2.87 7.38 -17.79
CA TRP A 582 3.63 7.52 -16.54
C TRP A 582 3.39 6.32 -15.64
N PHE A 583 4.46 5.89 -14.95
CA PHE A 583 4.37 4.87 -13.93
C PHE A 583 3.61 5.39 -12.72
N GLY A 584 2.59 4.65 -12.27
CA GLY A 584 1.86 4.90 -11.03
C GLY A 584 2.37 3.97 -9.92
N ARG A 585 2.69 4.54 -8.76
CA ARG A 585 3.22 3.77 -7.64
C ARG A 585 2.12 3.12 -6.82
N TRP A 586 1.07 3.90 -6.48
CA TRP A 586 0.05 3.50 -5.51
C TRP A 586 -1.23 2.96 -6.16
N GLY A 587 -1.49 3.30 -7.40
CA GLY A 587 -2.57 2.71 -8.22
C GLY A 587 -1.99 2.00 -9.44
N THR A 588 -2.71 1.00 -9.98
CA THR A 588 -2.28 0.13 -11.07
C THR A 588 -2.54 0.75 -12.42
N ASN A 589 -1.55 0.91 -13.11
CA ASN A 589 -0.15 1.29 -12.96
C ASN A 589 0.08 2.47 -13.90
N TYR A 590 0.35 2.20 -15.20
CA TYR A 590 0.55 3.27 -16.19
C TYR A 590 -0.75 3.99 -16.55
N VAL A 591 -1.92 3.32 -16.48
CA VAL A 591 -3.23 3.96 -16.65
C VAL A 591 -3.48 4.93 -15.49
N TYR A 592 -3.19 4.54 -14.26
CA TYR A 592 -3.33 5.40 -13.07
C TYR A 592 -2.36 6.58 -13.10
N GLY A 593 -1.06 6.32 -13.27
CA GLY A 593 -0.06 7.38 -13.30
C GLY A 593 -0.32 8.40 -14.42
N THR A 594 -0.77 7.95 -15.60
CA THR A 594 -1.17 8.84 -16.69
C THR A 594 -2.46 9.59 -16.34
N GLY A 595 -3.41 8.90 -15.67
CA GLY A 595 -4.66 9.44 -15.17
C GLY A 595 -4.50 10.57 -14.15
N SER A 596 -3.43 10.53 -13.35
CA SER A 596 -3.08 11.55 -12.35
C SER A 596 -2.25 12.69 -12.96
N VAL A 597 -1.25 12.38 -13.80
CA VAL A 597 -0.29 13.38 -14.29
C VAL A 597 -0.91 14.34 -15.30
N VAL A 598 -1.77 13.86 -16.21
CA VAL A 598 -2.33 14.74 -17.26
C VAL A 598 -3.22 15.84 -16.65
N PRO A 599 -4.19 15.54 -15.73
CA PRO A 599 -4.96 16.58 -15.05
C PRO A 599 -4.07 17.58 -14.29
N ALA A 600 -3.07 17.10 -13.56
CA ALA A 600 -2.15 17.95 -12.81
C ALA A 600 -1.37 18.92 -13.70
N LEU A 601 -0.82 18.43 -14.82
CA LEU A 601 -0.09 19.28 -15.78
C LEU A 601 -1.01 20.34 -16.41
N THR A 602 -2.24 19.96 -16.78
CA THR A 602 -3.17 20.90 -17.40
C THR A 602 -3.69 21.93 -16.40
N ALA A 603 -3.98 21.53 -15.15
CA ALA A 603 -4.30 22.44 -14.06
C ALA A 603 -3.16 23.43 -13.78
N ALA A 604 -1.90 22.98 -13.89
CA ALA A 604 -0.72 23.82 -13.74
C ALA A 604 -0.42 24.71 -14.97
N GLY A 605 -1.29 24.71 -15.98
CA GLY A 605 -1.21 25.59 -17.16
C GLY A 605 -0.38 25.02 -18.34
N ILE A 606 -0.01 23.76 -18.32
CA ILE A 606 0.56 23.08 -19.49
C ILE A 606 -0.57 22.89 -20.52
N PRO A 607 -0.45 23.45 -21.72
CA PRO A 607 -1.57 23.44 -22.67
C PRO A 607 -1.86 22.02 -23.21
N PRO A 608 -3.11 21.69 -23.56
CA PRO A 608 -3.49 20.40 -24.15
C PRO A 608 -2.68 20.01 -25.40
N GLY A 609 -2.19 20.99 -26.16
CA GLY A 609 -1.32 20.78 -27.32
C GLY A 609 0.14 20.46 -26.98
N HIS A 610 0.54 20.47 -25.72
CA HIS A 610 1.92 20.16 -25.33
C HIS A 610 2.32 18.74 -25.74
N PRO A 611 3.54 18.52 -26.27
CA PRO A 611 3.95 17.20 -26.77
C PRO A 611 3.79 16.06 -25.75
N ALA A 612 4.05 16.30 -24.49
CA ALA A 612 3.86 15.29 -23.43
C ALA A 612 2.38 14.89 -23.27
N VAL A 613 1.47 15.87 -23.19
CA VAL A 613 0.02 15.62 -23.10
C VAL A 613 -0.46 14.87 -24.34
N ARG A 614 -0.04 15.28 -25.53
CA ARG A 614 -0.41 14.61 -26.79
C ARG A 614 0.13 13.18 -26.91
N ARG A 615 1.30 12.87 -26.34
CA ARG A 615 1.78 11.48 -26.28
C ARG A 615 0.92 10.64 -25.35
N ALA A 616 0.54 11.18 -24.19
CA ALA A 616 -0.33 10.48 -23.22
C ALA A 616 -1.71 10.16 -23.83
N VAL A 617 -2.33 11.14 -24.49
CA VAL A 617 -3.60 10.93 -25.20
C VAL A 617 -3.51 9.78 -26.19
N ARG A 618 -2.49 9.79 -27.07
CA ARG A 618 -2.30 8.71 -28.04
C ARG A 618 -2.05 7.35 -27.37
N TRP A 619 -1.31 7.33 -26.27
CA TRP A 619 -1.09 6.09 -25.53
C TRP A 619 -2.40 5.56 -24.95
N LEU A 620 -3.21 6.38 -24.25
CA LEU A 620 -4.50 5.98 -23.71
C LEU A 620 -5.45 5.48 -24.82
N GLU A 621 -5.52 6.18 -25.96
CA GLU A 621 -6.33 5.73 -27.10
C GLU A 621 -5.86 4.36 -27.64
N SER A 622 -4.55 4.10 -27.61
CA SER A 622 -3.96 2.85 -28.13
C SER A 622 -4.17 1.64 -27.22
N VAL A 623 -4.43 1.85 -25.93
CA VAL A 623 -4.64 0.77 -24.95
C VAL A 623 -6.10 0.63 -24.51
N GLN A 624 -7.03 1.36 -25.14
CA GLN A 624 -8.46 1.21 -24.90
C GLN A 624 -8.95 -0.15 -25.37
N ASN A 625 -9.65 -0.88 -24.54
CA ASN A 625 -10.21 -2.19 -24.85
C ASN A 625 -11.37 -2.11 -25.87
N GLU A 626 -11.72 -3.24 -26.47
CA GLU A 626 -12.81 -3.32 -27.47
C GLU A 626 -14.18 -2.95 -26.90
N ASP A 627 -14.41 -3.20 -25.59
CA ASP A 627 -15.63 -2.84 -24.86
C ASP A 627 -15.74 -1.35 -24.51
N GLY A 628 -14.71 -0.56 -24.85
CA GLY A 628 -14.64 0.87 -24.60
C GLY A 628 -14.04 1.26 -23.25
N GLY A 629 -13.80 0.33 -22.35
CA GLY A 629 -13.15 0.57 -21.08
C GLY A 629 -11.62 0.52 -21.16
N TRP A 630 -10.98 0.71 -20.01
CA TRP A 630 -9.55 0.50 -19.79
C TRP A 630 -9.33 -0.46 -18.65
N GLY A 631 -8.26 -1.24 -18.74
CA GLY A 631 -7.83 -2.14 -17.70
C GLY A 631 -6.35 -2.42 -17.78
N GLU A 632 -5.72 -2.57 -16.63
CA GLU A 632 -4.31 -2.91 -16.50
C GLU A 632 -4.11 -3.90 -15.35
N ASP A 633 -3.41 -4.97 -15.64
CA ASP A 633 -3.14 -6.04 -14.67
C ASP A 633 -1.98 -5.68 -13.75
N GLN A 634 -2.02 -6.11 -12.49
CA GLN A 634 -0.95 -5.95 -11.50
C GLN A 634 0.43 -6.47 -11.96
N ARG A 635 0.45 -7.39 -12.94
CA ARG A 635 1.69 -7.88 -13.56
C ARG A 635 2.49 -6.77 -14.23
N SER A 636 1.88 -5.65 -14.62
CA SER A 636 2.55 -4.49 -15.21
C SER A 636 3.64 -3.89 -14.30
N TYR A 637 3.55 -4.08 -13.00
CA TYR A 637 4.61 -3.70 -12.07
C TYR A 637 5.91 -4.49 -12.26
N LYS A 638 5.81 -5.76 -12.67
CA LYS A 638 6.97 -6.66 -12.87
C LYS A 638 7.40 -6.77 -14.33
N ASP A 639 6.45 -6.63 -15.25
CA ASP A 639 6.67 -6.79 -16.69
C ASP A 639 5.91 -5.70 -17.45
N ARG A 640 6.65 -4.73 -17.96
CA ARG A 640 6.11 -3.60 -18.75
C ARG A 640 5.28 -4.05 -19.96
N SER A 641 5.45 -5.25 -20.47
CA SER A 641 4.63 -5.76 -21.57
C SER A 641 3.13 -5.83 -21.22
N TRP A 642 2.79 -5.75 -19.94
CA TRP A 642 1.43 -5.66 -19.42
C TRP A 642 0.90 -4.24 -19.27
N ALA A 643 1.71 -3.19 -19.55
CA ALA A 643 1.26 -1.81 -19.46
C ALA A 643 0.01 -1.56 -20.31
N GLY A 644 -1.04 -1.06 -19.70
CA GLY A 644 -2.34 -0.82 -20.32
C GLY A 644 -3.08 -2.09 -20.78
N LYS A 645 -2.74 -3.26 -20.26
CA LYS A 645 -3.38 -4.53 -20.62
C LYS A 645 -4.01 -5.21 -19.43
N GLY A 646 -5.28 -5.46 -19.51
CA GLY A 646 -6.11 -6.11 -18.50
C GLY A 646 -7.58 -6.05 -18.86
N ALA A 647 -8.43 -6.74 -18.11
CA ALA A 647 -9.87 -6.57 -18.23
C ALA A 647 -10.27 -5.15 -17.83
N SER A 648 -11.25 -4.58 -18.50
CA SER A 648 -11.76 -3.25 -18.18
C SER A 648 -12.30 -3.22 -16.75
N THR A 649 -11.92 -2.17 -16.01
CA THR A 649 -12.43 -1.88 -14.68
C THR A 649 -13.06 -0.49 -14.66
N ALA A 650 -13.97 -0.27 -13.73
CA ALA A 650 -14.64 1.01 -13.61
C ALA A 650 -13.67 2.13 -13.18
N SER A 651 -12.78 1.84 -12.22
CA SER A 651 -11.79 2.80 -11.73
C SER A 651 -10.74 3.15 -12.78
N GLN A 652 -10.16 2.16 -13.49
CA GLN A 652 -9.14 2.43 -14.51
C GLN A 652 -9.73 3.11 -15.75
N THR A 653 -10.98 2.75 -16.11
CA THR A 653 -11.71 3.47 -17.15
C THR A 653 -11.90 4.94 -16.77
N ALA A 654 -12.26 5.22 -15.53
CA ALA A 654 -12.42 6.57 -15.03
C ALA A 654 -11.10 7.36 -15.04
N TRP A 655 -9.97 6.78 -14.62
CA TRP A 655 -8.66 7.42 -14.66
C TRP A 655 -8.25 7.82 -16.09
N ALA A 656 -8.46 6.92 -17.06
CA ALA A 656 -8.20 7.23 -18.46
C ALA A 656 -9.10 8.38 -18.96
N LEU A 657 -10.40 8.36 -18.60
CA LEU A 657 -11.33 9.41 -18.95
C LEU A 657 -10.96 10.77 -18.34
N MET A 658 -10.54 10.79 -17.05
CA MET A 658 -10.11 12.02 -16.40
C MET A 658 -8.92 12.66 -17.15
N ALA A 659 -7.93 11.85 -17.55
CA ALA A 659 -6.82 12.35 -18.36
C ALA A 659 -7.25 12.87 -19.73
N LEU A 660 -8.11 12.15 -20.43
CA LEU A 660 -8.60 12.57 -21.76
C LEU A 660 -9.46 13.84 -21.69
N LEU A 661 -10.31 13.95 -20.69
CA LEU A 661 -11.14 15.15 -20.45
C LEU A 661 -10.26 16.37 -20.15
N ALA A 662 -9.29 16.23 -19.24
CA ALA A 662 -8.34 17.28 -18.91
C ALA A 662 -7.46 17.70 -20.13
N ALA A 663 -7.17 16.76 -21.05
CA ALA A 663 -6.50 17.05 -22.32
C ALA A 663 -7.41 17.69 -23.39
N GLY A 664 -8.71 17.94 -23.08
CA GLY A 664 -9.66 18.57 -23.98
C GLY A 664 -10.30 17.64 -25.02
N GLU A 665 -10.19 16.32 -24.85
CA GLU A 665 -10.69 15.30 -25.79
C GLU A 665 -12.17 14.92 -25.55
N ARG A 666 -12.97 15.79 -24.95
CA ARG A 666 -14.37 15.52 -24.57
C ARG A 666 -15.21 14.90 -25.68
N ASP A 667 -15.05 15.38 -26.91
CA ASP A 667 -15.82 14.94 -28.09
C ASP A 667 -15.09 13.80 -28.84
N GLY A 668 -14.00 13.25 -28.24
CA GLY A 668 -13.22 12.19 -28.83
C GLY A 668 -13.92 10.83 -28.74
N LYS A 669 -13.75 9.98 -29.77
CA LYS A 669 -14.36 8.64 -29.81
C LYS A 669 -13.96 7.75 -28.62
N ALA A 670 -12.73 7.92 -28.11
CA ALA A 670 -12.28 7.17 -26.94
C ALA A 670 -13.09 7.56 -25.68
N VAL A 671 -13.34 8.86 -25.50
CA VAL A 671 -14.18 9.36 -24.40
C VAL A 671 -15.61 8.88 -24.55
N GLU A 672 -16.22 9.00 -25.74
CA GLU A 672 -17.59 8.52 -26.00
C GLU A 672 -17.73 7.03 -25.63
N ARG A 673 -16.81 6.19 -26.06
CA ARG A 673 -16.82 4.75 -25.75
C ARG A 673 -16.62 4.47 -24.26
N GLY A 674 -15.71 5.19 -23.60
CA GLY A 674 -15.44 5.02 -22.15
C GLY A 674 -16.63 5.45 -21.30
N ILE A 675 -17.30 6.55 -21.63
CA ILE A 675 -18.52 6.98 -20.97
C ILE A 675 -19.63 5.93 -21.18
N ALA A 676 -19.81 5.43 -22.40
CA ALA A 676 -20.78 4.37 -22.69
C ALA A 676 -20.49 3.09 -21.89
N HIS A 677 -19.21 2.73 -21.73
CA HIS A 677 -18.79 1.59 -20.90
C HIS A 677 -19.19 1.78 -19.42
N LEU A 678 -18.89 2.94 -18.81
CA LEU A 678 -19.26 3.22 -17.42
C LEU A 678 -20.79 3.21 -17.23
N VAL A 679 -21.54 3.82 -18.15
CA VAL A 679 -23.01 3.82 -18.10
C VAL A 679 -23.59 2.42 -18.25
N GLY A 680 -23.04 1.64 -19.19
CA GLY A 680 -23.53 0.29 -19.52
C GLY A 680 -23.20 -0.78 -18.47
N THR A 681 -22.13 -0.59 -17.69
CA THR A 681 -21.68 -1.55 -16.65
C THR A 681 -22.16 -1.16 -15.25
N GLN A 682 -22.83 0.00 -15.09
CA GLN A 682 -23.36 0.41 -13.80
C GLN A 682 -24.49 -0.49 -13.35
N ARG A 683 -24.48 -0.89 -12.08
CA ARG A 683 -25.52 -1.68 -11.42
C ARG A 683 -26.77 -0.80 -11.11
N GLU A 684 -27.89 -1.47 -10.86
CA GLU A 684 -29.15 -0.77 -10.55
C GLU A 684 -29.08 0.11 -9.30
N ASP A 685 -28.25 -0.28 -8.31
CA ASP A 685 -28.05 0.47 -7.08
C ASP A 685 -27.10 1.69 -7.25
N GLY A 686 -26.60 1.94 -8.45
CA GLY A 686 -25.68 3.02 -8.77
C GLY A 686 -24.21 2.69 -8.57
N SER A 687 -23.88 1.47 -8.15
CA SER A 687 -22.52 0.98 -7.97
C SER A 687 -21.95 0.36 -9.24
N TRP A 688 -20.65 0.01 -9.19
CA TRP A 688 -19.99 -0.85 -10.18
C TRP A 688 -19.39 -2.07 -9.50
N ASP A 689 -19.27 -3.16 -10.27
CA ASP A 689 -18.56 -4.35 -9.84
C ASP A 689 -17.12 -4.32 -10.36
N GLU A 690 -16.16 -4.63 -9.49
CA GLU A 690 -14.74 -4.59 -9.83
C GLU A 690 -13.99 -5.60 -8.97
N PRO A 691 -13.83 -6.86 -9.45
CA PRO A 691 -13.09 -7.89 -8.73
C PRO A 691 -11.57 -7.73 -8.86
N TYR A 692 -11.09 -6.99 -9.87
CA TYR A 692 -9.67 -6.80 -10.12
C TYR A 692 -9.07 -5.79 -9.17
N PHE A 693 -7.87 -6.08 -8.69
CA PHE A 693 -7.14 -5.20 -7.80
C PHE A 693 -6.52 -4.05 -8.60
N THR A 694 -6.82 -2.83 -8.22
CA THR A 694 -6.40 -1.62 -8.92
C THR A 694 -5.50 -0.72 -8.09
N GLY A 695 -5.12 -1.15 -6.89
CA GLY A 695 -4.20 -0.45 -6.00
C GLY A 695 -3.11 -1.36 -5.45
N THR A 696 -2.17 -0.75 -4.75
CA THR A 696 -1.08 -1.45 -4.08
C THR A 696 -0.62 -0.71 -2.83
N GLY A 697 -0.23 -1.44 -1.79
CA GLY A 697 0.44 -0.89 -0.62
C GLY A 697 1.93 -0.63 -0.87
N PHE A 698 2.53 -1.37 -1.79
CA PHE A 698 3.81 -1.09 -2.41
C PHE A 698 3.94 -1.92 -3.70
N PRO A 699 4.61 -1.38 -4.73
CA PRO A 699 4.75 -2.02 -6.03
C PRO A 699 5.31 -3.45 -5.92
N TRP A 700 4.95 -4.28 -6.90
CA TRP A 700 5.42 -5.65 -7.17
C TRP A 700 4.86 -6.76 -6.27
N ASP A 701 4.63 -6.55 -4.97
CA ASP A 701 4.37 -7.69 -4.07
C ASP A 701 3.13 -7.55 -3.18
N PHE A 702 2.57 -6.34 -3.03
CA PHE A 702 1.42 -6.14 -2.16
C PHE A 702 0.29 -5.39 -2.86
N SER A 703 -0.65 -6.14 -3.43
CA SER A 703 -1.80 -5.61 -4.17
C SER A 703 -3.00 -5.41 -3.25
N ILE A 704 -3.77 -4.36 -3.52
CA ILE A 704 -4.97 -3.98 -2.76
C ILE A 704 -6.13 -3.74 -3.73
N ASN A 705 -7.30 -4.26 -3.42
CA ASN A 705 -8.57 -3.89 -4.02
C ASN A 705 -9.26 -2.85 -3.14
N TYR A 706 -9.23 -1.60 -3.57
CA TYR A 706 -9.91 -0.48 -2.90
C TYR A 706 -11.38 -0.46 -3.30
N HIS A 707 -12.27 -0.95 -2.45
CA HIS A 707 -13.68 -1.08 -2.79
C HIS A 707 -14.40 0.25 -3.06
N LEU A 708 -13.84 1.38 -2.59
CA LEU A 708 -14.43 2.69 -2.88
C LEU A 708 -13.97 3.26 -4.23
N TYR A 709 -12.83 2.83 -4.80
CA TYR A 709 -12.32 3.31 -6.10
C TYR A 709 -13.34 3.13 -7.22
N ARG A 710 -13.99 1.97 -7.28
CA ARG A 710 -15.04 1.66 -8.24
C ARG A 710 -16.32 2.48 -8.06
N GLN A 711 -16.38 3.37 -7.07
CA GLN A 711 -17.50 4.30 -6.83
C GLN A 711 -17.08 5.74 -7.11
N VAL A 712 -16.00 6.20 -6.48
CA VAL A 712 -15.58 7.60 -6.51
C VAL A 712 -15.03 8.01 -7.87
N PHE A 713 -14.15 7.21 -8.49
CA PHE A 713 -13.55 7.57 -9.76
C PHE A 713 -14.54 7.58 -10.93
N PRO A 714 -15.42 6.56 -11.12
CA PRO A 714 -16.46 6.64 -12.14
C PRO A 714 -17.38 7.85 -11.97
N LEU A 715 -17.76 8.16 -10.72
CA LEU A 715 -18.58 9.34 -10.43
C LEU A 715 -17.84 10.63 -10.79
N THR A 716 -16.55 10.74 -10.45
CA THR A 716 -15.70 11.88 -10.82
C THR A 716 -15.63 12.05 -12.34
N ALA A 717 -15.35 10.97 -13.09
CA ALA A 717 -15.25 11.02 -14.54
C ALA A 717 -16.58 11.41 -15.22
N LEU A 718 -17.69 10.82 -14.79
CA LEU A 718 -19.02 11.17 -15.28
C LEU A 718 -19.39 12.61 -14.92
N GLY A 719 -19.03 13.06 -13.72
CA GLY A 719 -19.23 14.42 -13.25
C GLY A 719 -18.46 15.43 -14.11
N ARG A 720 -17.15 15.23 -14.30
CA ARG A 720 -16.31 16.10 -15.17
C ARG A 720 -16.78 16.07 -16.61
N TYR A 721 -17.26 14.95 -17.11
CA TYR A 721 -17.88 14.87 -18.43
C TYR A 721 -19.14 15.72 -18.52
N LEU A 722 -19.98 15.78 -17.52
CA LEU A 722 -21.23 16.56 -17.54
C LEU A 722 -21.01 18.05 -17.24
N TYR A 723 -20.27 18.36 -16.19
CA TYR A 723 -20.16 19.70 -15.61
C TYR A 723 -18.87 20.44 -15.98
N GLY A 724 -17.91 19.75 -16.61
CA GLY A 724 -16.60 20.29 -16.98
C GLY A 724 -15.54 20.05 -15.93
N GLU A 725 -14.28 20.33 -16.30
CA GLU A 725 -13.14 20.23 -15.40
C GLU A 725 -13.25 21.26 -14.27
N PRO A 726 -12.89 20.90 -13.02
CA PRO A 726 -12.89 21.83 -11.92
C PRO A 726 -11.91 22.97 -12.16
N SER A 727 -12.33 24.18 -11.85
CA SER A 727 -11.50 25.38 -11.93
C SER A 727 -11.18 25.91 -10.53
N ALA A 728 -9.98 26.49 -10.36
CA ALA A 728 -9.61 27.15 -9.12
C ALA A 728 -10.69 28.17 -8.70
N PRO A 729 -11.04 28.27 -7.40
CA PRO A 729 -12.04 29.25 -6.93
C PRO A 729 -11.65 30.66 -7.35
N ALA A 730 -12.62 31.39 -7.94
CA ALA A 730 -12.44 32.79 -8.28
C ALA A 730 -12.17 33.60 -6.98
N GLY A 731 -10.92 33.92 -6.70
CA GLY A 731 -10.51 34.63 -5.48
C GLY A 731 -9.11 34.31 -4.98
N SER A 732 -8.46 33.26 -5.50
CA SER A 732 -7.08 32.89 -5.15
C SER A 732 -6.02 33.68 -5.94
N ALA A 733 -6.31 34.92 -6.36
CA ALA A 733 -5.27 35.79 -6.90
C ALA A 733 -4.23 36.07 -5.78
N PRO A 734 -2.94 35.87 -6.04
CA PRO A 734 -1.91 36.13 -5.03
C PRO A 734 -2.01 37.59 -4.61
N GLY A 735 -2.25 37.83 -3.32
CA GLY A 735 -1.99 39.12 -2.72
C GLY A 735 -0.58 39.51 -3.12
N GLY A 736 -0.42 40.65 -3.82
CA GLY A 736 0.87 41.18 -4.27
C GLY A 736 1.88 41.32 -3.11
N PRO A 737 3.16 41.50 -3.44
CA PRO A 737 4.28 41.37 -2.53
C PRO A 737 4.21 42.24 -1.29
#